data_14927bee75b5de2539bd39a8d00a566a
#
_entry.id   14927bee75b5de2539bd39a8d00a566a
#
_cell.length_a   1.000
_cell.length_b   1.000
_cell.length_c   1.000
_cell.angle_alpha   90.00
_cell.angle_beta   90.00
_cell.angle_gamma   90.00
#
_symmetry.space_group_name_H-M   'P 1'
#
loop_
_entity.id
_entity.type
_entity.pdbx_description
1 polymer ?
#
loop_
_entity_poly.entity_id
_entity_poly.type
_entity_poly.pdbx_seq_one_letter_code
_entity_poly.pdbx_strand_id
1 'polypeptide(L)'
;MNQDHFPIVGIGASAGGIEAMQGFFRGVPETLGAAFVIVTHLSREHKSLLPDVLARFTPLEVEAATDGVSVRPGRVYVMTAGSVMGIAGGRLTLKPLGPAVREPKPVDLFLTALALDQGARAVGVILSGGDGDGAIGVKAIKEHGGLTLAQTADGYGPETPDMPISALRTGFVDFGDAAERMGDRIAAHFAANSPATQDGQTDQFAREFDAELLTEIFAILRSQVGHDFSGYKPSTFVRRLQRRISVVGAAGPDGYLKLLRADPAEVGALFRDLLIGVTNFFRDAAAFEALAADVIPKLLDERAATDVVRIWVPACSTGEEVYSLAILLREHMLTLADPPRVQIFATDIDERSLTVARTGLYPRTYLSAISPERIAQHFVSEGDSAVVAKAVRDLCTFAPHSVLRDPPFSRLDLVSCRNLLIYLGVDAQQQLMPVLHYALRPRGYLFIGMAENVTRFEDLFETIDKRNRIFQARDAIPPARLPPMSGQDTPIFAGAGQPYRRNVTTHTALRHTVETLMLAEFTPPHAVVTRTGEAVHYSSRIGDHLEVVPGQPTRELAAMARKGLRLDLRTALREAIEGNTRVVRDSISVELPDGRLQTISLVVKPLNTAGATEPLFLVVFNEAAAPVVKERQALEANERDTAFQALERRVSL
;
A
#
# COMPACT_ATOMS: atom_id res chain seq x y z
N MET A 1 29.47 14.01 28.40
CA MET A 1 28.74 13.55 27.22
C MET A 1 29.52 12.36 26.68
N ASN A 2 28.93 11.17 26.69
CA ASN A 2 29.55 9.97 26.10
C ASN A 2 29.80 10.24 24.61
N GLN A 3 31.01 10.04 24.13
CA GLN A 3 31.46 10.35 22.77
C GLN A 3 30.82 9.44 21.70
N ASP A 4 29.96 8.50 22.08
CA ASP A 4 29.43 7.48 21.16
C ASP A 4 27.97 7.67 20.71
N HIS A 5 27.28 8.73 21.15
CA HIS A 5 25.85 8.91 20.86
C HIS A 5 25.50 10.34 20.44
N PHE A 6 25.78 10.68 19.19
CA PHE A 6 25.39 11.97 18.59
C PHE A 6 24.72 11.72 17.21
N PRO A 7 23.84 12.62 16.76
CA PRO A 7 23.24 12.51 15.43
C PRO A 7 24.23 12.81 14.32
N ILE A 8 24.10 12.08 13.20
CA ILE A 8 24.83 12.36 11.97
C ILE A 8 23.84 12.82 10.91
N VAL A 9 24.06 14.05 10.43
CA VAL A 9 23.22 14.72 9.44
C VAL A 9 23.87 14.60 8.07
N GLY A 10 23.28 13.78 7.19
CA GLY A 10 23.65 13.69 5.78
C GLY A 10 22.90 14.74 4.97
N ILE A 11 23.62 15.62 4.29
CA ILE A 11 23.07 16.71 3.48
C ILE A 11 23.36 16.45 2.02
N GLY A 12 22.32 16.24 1.22
CA GLY A 12 22.37 16.15 -0.23
C GLY A 12 22.06 17.50 -0.88
N ALA A 13 22.94 17.96 -1.77
CA ALA A 13 22.75 19.18 -2.54
C ALA A 13 23.46 19.12 -3.89
N SER A 14 23.06 19.98 -4.85
CA SER A 14 23.70 20.10 -6.15
C SER A 14 23.65 21.55 -6.64
N ALA A 15 23.08 21.82 -7.81
CA ALA A 15 22.92 23.19 -8.33
C ALA A 15 22.12 24.08 -7.35
N GLY A 16 22.57 25.30 -7.07
CA GLY A 16 21.98 26.19 -6.05
C GLY A 16 22.18 25.72 -4.61
N GLY A 17 23.01 24.67 -4.40
CA GLY A 17 23.21 24.06 -3.09
C GLY A 17 24.04 24.90 -2.12
N ILE A 18 24.89 25.81 -2.60
CA ILE A 18 25.75 26.64 -1.74
C ILE A 18 24.91 27.63 -0.92
N GLU A 19 24.01 28.34 -1.56
CA GLU A 19 23.06 29.28 -0.92
C GLU A 19 22.14 28.53 0.06
N ALA A 20 21.65 27.37 -0.34
CA ALA A 20 20.81 26.53 0.51
C ALA A 20 21.56 26.02 1.76
N MET A 21 22.83 25.60 1.61
CA MET A 21 23.70 25.18 2.73
C MET A 21 24.03 26.36 3.62
N GLN A 22 24.26 27.57 3.06
CA GLN A 22 24.47 28.78 3.84
C GLN A 22 23.25 29.10 4.71
N GLY A 23 22.03 29.00 4.16
CA GLY A 23 20.79 29.15 4.92
C GLY A 23 20.68 28.08 6.02
N PHE A 24 20.92 26.81 5.69
CA PHE A 24 20.90 25.73 6.64
C PHE A 24 21.83 25.96 7.84
N PHE A 25 23.12 26.23 7.59
CA PHE A 25 24.10 26.43 8.68
C PHE A 25 23.87 27.69 9.53
N ARG A 26 23.20 28.70 8.99
CA ARG A 26 22.74 29.84 9.81
C ARG A 26 21.67 29.46 10.83
N GLY A 27 20.84 28.49 10.49
CA GLY A 27 19.77 27.99 11.35
C GLY A 27 20.17 26.82 12.25
N VAL A 28 21.43 26.38 12.23
CA VAL A 28 21.90 25.28 13.10
C VAL A 28 22.29 25.85 14.47
N PRO A 29 21.61 25.43 15.56
CA PRO A 29 22.01 25.86 16.91
C PRO A 29 23.38 25.30 17.29
N GLU A 30 24.22 26.11 17.93
CA GLU A 30 25.55 25.68 18.43
C GLU A 30 25.47 24.49 19.40
N THR A 31 24.34 24.36 20.10
CA THR A 31 24.09 23.30 21.09
C THR A 31 23.69 21.95 20.50
N LEU A 32 23.50 21.85 19.18
CA LEU A 32 22.97 20.63 18.54
C LEU A 32 23.91 19.43 18.73
N GLY A 33 25.22 19.64 18.78
CA GLY A 33 26.19 18.55 19.01
C GLY A 33 26.18 17.45 17.93
N ALA A 34 25.69 17.76 16.73
CA ALA A 34 25.64 16.84 15.61
C ALA A 34 26.94 16.86 14.79
N ALA A 35 27.15 15.83 14.00
CA ALA A 35 28.09 15.86 12.88
C ALA A 35 27.35 16.03 11.56
N PHE A 36 27.97 16.71 10.60
CA PHE A 36 27.38 16.99 9.29
C PHE A 36 28.22 16.36 8.19
N VAL A 37 27.60 15.71 7.25
CA VAL A 37 28.26 15.11 6.09
C VAL A 37 27.59 15.63 4.82
N ILE A 38 28.35 16.36 4.02
CA ILE A 38 27.87 17.00 2.80
C ILE A 38 28.23 16.13 1.60
N VAL A 39 27.20 15.77 0.84
CA VAL A 39 27.32 14.99 -0.39
C VAL A 39 26.76 15.80 -1.55
N THR A 40 27.61 16.03 -2.55
CA THR A 40 27.24 16.84 -3.71
C THR A 40 27.71 16.20 -5.01
N HIS A 41 27.07 16.53 -6.11
CA HIS A 41 27.55 16.21 -7.44
C HIS A 41 28.75 17.09 -7.79
N LEU A 42 29.95 16.57 -7.64
CA LEU A 42 31.19 17.28 -7.95
C LEU A 42 31.77 16.80 -9.26
N SER A 43 32.20 17.75 -10.10
CA SER A 43 32.96 17.46 -11.34
C SER A 43 34.25 16.69 -11.01
N ARG A 44 34.60 15.71 -11.84
CA ARG A 44 35.81 14.88 -11.67
C ARG A 44 37.12 15.64 -11.86
N GLU A 45 37.07 16.82 -12.47
CA GLU A 45 38.26 17.49 -13.00
C GLU A 45 38.89 18.54 -12.10
N HIS A 46 38.19 18.97 -11.04
CA HIS A 46 38.67 20.09 -10.19
C HIS A 46 38.59 19.76 -8.71
N LYS A 47 39.63 20.13 -7.96
CA LYS A 47 39.59 20.17 -6.49
C LYS A 47 38.45 21.08 -6.05
N SER A 48 37.52 20.54 -5.27
CA SER A 48 36.41 21.35 -4.77
C SER A 48 36.89 22.39 -3.76
N LEU A 49 36.51 23.63 -3.96
CA LEU A 49 36.69 24.73 -2.98
C LEU A 49 35.53 24.75 -1.96
N LEU A 50 34.60 23.81 -2.03
CA LEU A 50 33.43 23.81 -1.17
C LEU A 50 33.76 23.79 0.33
N PRO A 51 34.79 23.08 0.84
CA PRO A 51 35.17 23.20 2.25
C PRO A 51 35.54 24.62 2.67
N ASP A 52 36.36 25.31 1.84
CA ASP A 52 36.80 26.69 2.13
C ASP A 52 35.65 27.69 2.05
N VAL A 53 34.67 27.45 1.18
CA VAL A 53 33.46 28.27 1.07
C VAL A 53 32.57 28.09 2.29
N LEU A 54 32.31 26.83 2.68
CA LEU A 54 31.44 26.51 3.82
C LEU A 54 32.02 26.96 5.15
N ALA A 55 33.34 26.87 5.34
CA ALA A 55 34.03 27.38 6.54
C ALA A 55 33.78 28.87 6.82
N ARG A 56 33.29 29.65 5.83
CA ARG A 56 32.88 31.05 6.01
C ARG A 56 31.49 31.25 6.56
N PHE A 57 30.65 30.20 6.51
CA PHE A 57 29.23 30.29 6.85
C PHE A 57 28.86 29.56 8.14
N THR A 58 29.76 28.79 8.71
CA THR A 58 29.54 28.06 9.95
C THR A 58 30.75 28.22 10.89
N PRO A 59 30.53 28.30 12.22
CA PRO A 59 31.59 28.24 13.20
C PRO A 59 32.18 26.83 13.39
N LEU A 60 31.55 25.79 12.78
CA LEU A 60 32.00 24.43 12.89
C LEU A 60 33.29 24.17 12.09
N GLU A 61 34.11 23.25 12.54
CA GLU A 61 35.31 22.84 11.82
C GLU A 61 34.91 22.06 10.52
N VAL A 62 35.28 22.62 9.36
CA VAL A 62 34.96 22.06 8.03
C VAL A 62 36.19 21.42 7.45
N GLU A 63 36.08 20.13 7.07
CA GLU A 63 37.20 19.39 6.46
C GLU A 63 36.74 18.55 5.26
N ALA A 64 37.64 18.31 4.32
CA ALA A 64 37.41 17.35 3.26
C ALA A 64 37.44 15.93 3.83
N ALA A 65 36.43 15.12 3.48
CA ALA A 65 36.33 13.75 3.95
C ALA A 65 37.51 12.90 3.44
N THR A 66 38.08 12.08 4.32
CA THR A 66 39.14 11.10 3.98
C THR A 66 38.67 9.70 4.32
N ASP A 67 39.18 8.70 3.58
CA ASP A 67 38.80 7.30 3.81
C ASP A 67 39.20 6.83 5.22
N GLY A 68 38.27 6.18 5.93
CA GLY A 68 38.46 5.65 7.28
C GLY A 68 38.37 6.69 8.39
N VAL A 69 38.09 7.98 8.11
CA VAL A 69 37.98 8.99 9.17
C VAL A 69 36.76 8.72 10.06
N SER A 70 36.98 8.78 11.39
CA SER A 70 35.88 8.67 12.35
C SER A 70 35.10 9.98 12.41
N VAL A 71 33.79 9.89 12.24
CA VAL A 71 32.89 11.05 12.36
C VAL A 71 32.85 11.52 13.82
N ARG A 72 32.96 12.84 14.02
CA ARG A 72 32.94 13.48 15.35
C ARG A 72 31.91 14.58 15.43
N PRO A 73 31.27 14.80 16.58
CA PRO A 73 30.30 15.89 16.74
C PRO A 73 30.99 17.26 16.57
N GLY A 74 30.22 18.25 16.12
CA GLY A 74 30.69 19.60 15.89
C GLY A 74 31.59 19.79 14.66
N ARG A 75 31.58 18.81 13.72
CA ARG A 75 32.36 18.85 12.48
C ARG A 75 31.48 18.70 11.24
N VAL A 76 31.99 19.30 10.16
CA VAL A 76 31.40 19.22 8.81
C VAL A 76 32.39 18.49 7.90
N TYR A 77 31.99 17.35 7.36
CA TYR A 77 32.76 16.56 6.40
C TYR A 77 32.22 16.76 5.00
N VAL A 78 33.05 17.14 4.07
CA VAL A 78 32.65 17.42 2.67
C VAL A 78 33.19 16.32 1.76
N MET A 79 32.33 15.71 0.97
CA MET A 79 32.71 14.67 0.00
C MET A 79 33.75 15.22 -0.98
N THR A 80 34.77 14.40 -1.31
CA THR A 80 35.80 14.73 -2.29
C THR A 80 35.37 14.39 -3.71
N ALA A 81 35.80 15.19 -4.68
CA ALA A 81 35.49 14.98 -6.09
C ALA A 81 35.97 13.60 -6.60
N GLY A 82 35.18 12.98 -7.49
CA GLY A 82 35.54 11.72 -8.12
C GLY A 82 35.44 10.48 -7.19
N SER A 83 34.83 10.64 -6.00
CA SER A 83 34.62 9.54 -5.05
C SER A 83 33.14 9.25 -4.82
N VAL A 84 32.84 8.05 -4.34
CA VAL A 84 31.57 7.67 -3.72
C VAL A 84 31.83 7.51 -2.24
N MET A 85 31.01 8.18 -1.43
CA MET A 85 31.14 8.17 0.01
C MET A 85 30.08 7.28 0.65
N GLY A 86 30.47 6.51 1.68
CA GLY A 86 29.62 5.74 2.56
C GLY A 86 30.03 5.94 4.00
N ILE A 87 29.34 5.24 4.91
CA ILE A 87 29.69 5.19 6.34
C ILE A 87 29.48 3.76 6.86
N ALA A 88 30.40 3.32 7.72
CA ALA A 88 30.31 2.03 8.39
C ALA A 88 31.00 2.09 9.76
N GLY A 89 30.30 1.70 10.84
CA GLY A 89 30.81 1.76 12.22
C GLY A 89 31.20 3.19 12.64
N GLY A 90 30.45 4.21 12.20
CA GLY A 90 30.75 5.62 12.48
C GLY A 90 31.98 6.16 11.76
N ARG A 91 32.51 5.47 10.74
CA ARG A 91 33.65 5.90 9.93
C ARG A 91 33.23 6.13 8.49
N LEU A 92 33.69 7.23 7.91
CA LEU A 92 33.46 7.51 6.48
C LEU A 92 34.31 6.57 5.62
N THR A 93 33.73 6.06 4.56
CA THR A 93 34.41 5.25 3.54
C THR A 93 34.36 5.98 2.20
N LEU A 94 35.51 6.12 1.53
CA LEU A 94 35.57 6.73 0.21
C LEU A 94 36.13 5.73 -0.79
N LYS A 95 35.40 5.53 -1.88
CA LYS A 95 35.83 4.68 -3.00
C LYS A 95 35.92 5.53 -4.26
N PRO A 96 36.95 5.34 -5.08
CA PRO A 96 37.02 6.01 -6.38
C PRO A 96 35.82 5.64 -7.25
N LEU A 97 35.23 6.61 -7.93
CA LEU A 97 34.16 6.40 -8.88
C LEU A 97 34.68 5.66 -10.11
N GLY A 98 34.19 4.42 -10.34
CA GLY A 98 34.61 3.61 -11.46
C GLY A 98 34.24 4.24 -12.82
N PRO A 99 35.02 3.94 -13.92
CA PRO A 99 34.79 4.53 -15.24
C PRO A 99 33.47 4.15 -15.91
N ALA A 100 32.83 3.07 -15.46
CA ALA A 100 31.57 2.54 -16.02
C ALA A 100 30.31 3.25 -15.48
N VAL A 101 30.41 4.03 -14.41
CA VAL A 101 29.24 4.69 -13.81
C VAL A 101 28.98 6.01 -14.53
N ARG A 102 27.95 6.04 -15.38
CA ARG A 102 27.58 7.24 -16.18
C ARG A 102 26.89 8.32 -15.35
N GLU A 103 26.06 7.95 -14.40
CA GLU A 103 25.29 8.87 -13.53
C GLU A 103 25.34 8.37 -12.09
N PRO A 104 26.37 8.75 -11.31
CA PRO A 104 26.42 8.37 -9.90
C PRO A 104 25.31 9.10 -9.11
N LYS A 105 24.65 8.39 -8.21
CA LYS A 105 23.69 8.93 -7.24
C LYS A 105 24.34 8.93 -5.84
N PRO A 106 25.32 9.82 -5.58
CA PRO A 106 26.09 9.76 -4.36
C PRO A 106 25.28 10.08 -3.11
N VAL A 107 24.21 10.89 -3.21
CA VAL A 107 23.36 11.24 -2.09
C VAL A 107 22.55 10.01 -1.65
N ASP A 108 21.92 9.31 -2.58
CA ASP A 108 21.18 8.06 -2.30
C ASP A 108 22.08 7.00 -1.66
N LEU A 109 23.30 6.82 -2.20
CA LEU A 109 24.27 5.84 -1.69
C LEU A 109 24.70 6.19 -0.25
N PHE A 110 25.04 7.46 0.01
CA PHE A 110 25.47 7.87 1.32
C PHE A 110 24.33 7.81 2.36
N LEU A 111 23.15 8.35 2.05
CA LEU A 111 22.02 8.34 2.98
C LEU A 111 21.54 6.91 3.29
N THR A 112 21.60 6.00 2.32
CA THR A 112 21.30 4.58 2.54
C THR A 112 22.31 3.94 3.48
N ALA A 113 23.62 4.19 3.29
CA ALA A 113 24.66 3.71 4.19
C ALA A 113 24.50 4.31 5.60
N LEU A 114 24.18 5.61 5.68
CA LEU A 114 23.94 6.32 6.95
C LEU A 114 22.74 5.74 7.71
N ALA A 115 21.66 5.42 7.00
CA ALA A 115 20.47 4.77 7.57
C ALA A 115 20.81 3.43 8.22
N LEU A 116 21.57 2.60 7.51
CA LEU A 116 22.00 1.28 7.99
C LEU A 116 22.94 1.37 9.20
N ASP A 117 23.85 2.33 9.20
CA ASP A 117 24.86 2.50 10.24
C ASP A 117 24.31 3.15 11.51
N GLN A 118 23.51 4.22 11.38
CA GLN A 118 23.07 5.06 12.50
C GLN A 118 21.60 4.82 12.93
N GLY A 119 20.77 4.19 12.11
CA GLY A 119 19.37 3.91 12.46
C GLY A 119 18.61 5.19 12.81
N ALA A 120 18.01 5.25 13.99
CA ALA A 120 17.23 6.40 14.47
C ALA A 120 18.04 7.69 14.69
N ARG A 121 19.38 7.62 14.70
CA ARG A 121 20.26 8.79 14.83
C ARG A 121 20.64 9.41 13.48
N ALA A 122 20.25 8.76 12.39
CA ALA A 122 20.47 9.28 11.05
C ALA A 122 19.51 10.43 10.74
N VAL A 123 20.03 11.50 10.15
CA VAL A 123 19.21 12.57 9.59
C VAL A 123 19.54 12.74 8.12
N GLY A 124 18.52 12.73 7.26
CA GLY A 124 18.63 13.02 5.84
C GLY A 124 18.04 14.38 5.52
N VAL A 125 18.85 15.25 4.92
CA VAL A 125 18.44 16.59 4.48
C VAL A 125 18.69 16.71 2.99
N ILE A 126 17.64 17.06 2.24
CA ILE A 126 17.72 17.32 0.79
C ILE A 126 17.50 18.80 0.52
N LEU A 127 18.55 19.43 0.00
CA LEU A 127 18.56 20.84 -0.37
C LEU A 127 18.49 20.99 -1.90
N SER A 128 18.61 22.22 -2.40
CA SER A 128 18.59 22.58 -3.82
C SER A 128 19.48 21.67 -4.67
N GLY A 129 18.95 21.17 -5.79
CA GLY A 129 19.65 20.31 -6.74
C GLY A 129 18.79 19.95 -7.94
N GLY A 130 19.43 19.64 -9.07
CA GLY A 130 18.82 19.55 -10.40
C GLY A 130 18.40 18.14 -10.85
N ASP A 131 18.42 17.13 -9.97
CA ASP A 131 18.00 15.77 -10.34
C ASP A 131 17.19 15.09 -9.22
N GLY A 132 16.93 13.78 -9.32
CA GLY A 132 16.18 13.05 -8.30
C GLY A 132 17.04 12.34 -7.25
N ASP A 133 18.32 12.67 -7.12
CA ASP A 133 19.24 12.04 -6.14
C ASP A 133 18.83 12.37 -4.70
N GLY A 134 18.90 11.40 -3.81
CA GLY A 134 18.50 11.53 -2.42
C GLY A 134 17.08 10.99 -2.12
N ALA A 135 16.25 10.75 -3.12
CA ALA A 135 14.89 10.24 -2.93
C ALA A 135 14.86 8.82 -2.29
N ILE A 136 15.75 7.92 -2.73
CA ILE A 136 15.93 6.59 -2.13
C ILE A 136 16.58 6.70 -0.75
N GLY A 137 17.56 7.57 -0.63
CA GLY A 137 18.25 7.81 0.63
C GLY A 137 17.31 8.30 1.73
N VAL A 138 16.42 9.24 1.44
CA VAL A 138 15.37 9.72 2.37
C VAL A 138 14.46 8.56 2.80
N LYS A 139 14.02 7.74 1.84
CA LYS A 139 13.25 6.54 2.14
C LYS A 139 14.00 5.62 3.12
N ALA A 140 15.27 5.31 2.85
CA ALA A 140 16.09 4.48 3.71
C ALA A 140 16.24 5.05 5.13
N ILE A 141 16.50 6.37 5.28
CA ILE A 141 16.57 7.04 6.58
C ILE A 141 15.26 6.87 7.36
N LYS A 142 14.11 7.15 6.72
CA LYS A 142 12.78 7.01 7.33
C LYS A 142 12.52 5.58 7.80
N GLU A 143 12.85 4.61 6.98
CA GLU A 143 12.65 3.18 7.25
C GLU A 143 13.42 2.70 8.47
N HIS A 144 14.64 3.21 8.67
CA HIS A 144 15.48 2.90 9.83
C HIS A 144 15.15 3.77 11.05
N GLY A 145 14.11 4.59 10.98
CA GLY A 145 13.61 5.38 12.12
C GLY A 145 14.25 6.75 12.27
N GLY A 146 15.11 7.15 11.33
CA GLY A 146 15.76 8.46 11.31
C GLY A 146 14.81 9.59 10.89
N LEU A 147 15.30 10.83 10.95
CA LEU A 147 14.58 12.05 10.61
C LEU A 147 14.88 12.48 9.17
N THR A 148 13.85 12.95 8.44
CA THR A 148 14.00 13.35 7.05
C THR A 148 13.44 14.74 6.79
N LEU A 149 14.23 15.58 6.10
CA LEU A 149 13.87 16.96 5.76
C LEU A 149 14.14 17.22 4.29
N ALA A 150 13.31 18.04 3.67
CA ALA A 150 13.54 18.54 2.32
C ALA A 150 13.20 20.02 2.22
N GLN A 151 14.00 20.77 1.46
CA GLN A 151 13.81 22.19 1.30
C GLN A 151 12.52 22.51 0.54
N THR A 152 11.74 23.46 1.05
CA THR A 152 10.54 23.99 0.39
C THR A 152 10.66 25.49 0.16
N ALA A 153 9.83 26.02 -0.74
CA ALA A 153 9.76 27.45 -1.00
C ALA A 153 9.02 28.18 0.13
N ASP A 154 9.68 29.18 0.69
CA ASP A 154 9.08 30.13 1.64
C ASP A 154 9.40 31.59 1.30
N GLY A 155 9.47 31.92 0.02
CA GLY A 155 9.85 33.22 -0.51
C GLY A 155 11.30 33.27 -1.06
N TYR A 156 12.18 32.41 -0.59
CA TYR A 156 13.53 32.15 -1.10
C TYR A 156 13.72 30.65 -1.41
N GLY A 157 12.78 30.06 -2.11
CA GLY A 157 12.78 28.61 -2.40
C GLY A 157 14.08 28.12 -3.02
N PRO A 158 14.24 26.77 -3.12
CA PRO A 158 15.41 26.19 -3.74
C PRO A 158 15.58 26.74 -5.16
N GLU A 159 16.77 27.21 -5.50
CA GLU A 159 17.10 27.74 -6.83
C GLU A 159 16.83 26.66 -7.90
N THR A 160 17.13 25.40 -7.55
CA THR A 160 16.85 24.23 -8.38
C THR A 160 16.05 23.23 -7.55
N PRO A 161 14.73 23.12 -7.76
CA PRO A 161 13.83 22.41 -6.83
C PRO A 161 13.71 20.91 -7.07
N ASP A 162 14.34 20.33 -8.10
CA ASP A 162 14.06 18.95 -8.55
C ASP A 162 14.41 17.89 -7.48
N MET A 163 15.57 18.01 -6.82
CA MET A 163 15.94 17.10 -5.71
C MET A 163 14.95 17.17 -4.54
N PRO A 164 14.65 18.36 -3.96
CA PRO A 164 13.66 18.46 -2.90
C PRO A 164 12.26 17.99 -3.31
N ILE A 165 11.78 18.34 -4.51
CA ILE A 165 10.49 17.91 -5.02
C ILE A 165 10.45 16.39 -5.17
N SER A 166 11.51 15.78 -5.70
CA SER A 166 11.63 14.32 -5.83
C SER A 166 11.56 13.63 -4.47
N ALA A 167 12.28 14.15 -3.48
CA ALA A 167 12.24 13.64 -2.11
C ALA A 167 10.83 13.79 -1.49
N LEU A 168 10.19 14.95 -1.62
CA LEU A 168 8.82 15.19 -1.11
C LEU A 168 7.78 14.29 -1.75
N ARG A 169 7.88 14.03 -3.05
CA ARG A 169 6.97 13.14 -3.80
C ARG A 169 7.04 11.69 -3.32
N THR A 170 8.13 11.27 -2.70
CA THR A 170 8.22 9.92 -2.11
C THR A 170 7.23 9.71 -0.97
N GLY A 171 6.77 10.77 -0.30
CA GLY A 171 5.96 10.70 0.93
C GLY A 171 6.74 10.29 2.18
N PHE A 172 8.08 10.14 2.09
CA PHE A 172 8.96 9.74 3.20
C PHE A 172 9.66 10.91 3.90
N VAL A 173 9.42 12.15 3.47
CA VAL A 173 9.92 13.36 4.14
C VAL A 173 9.03 13.70 5.34
N ASP A 174 9.65 13.89 6.51
CA ASP A 174 8.94 14.30 7.73
C ASP A 174 8.58 15.78 7.70
N PHE A 175 9.53 16.62 7.29
CA PHE A 175 9.34 18.06 7.22
C PHE A 175 9.80 18.64 5.88
N GLY A 176 8.87 19.29 5.18
CA GLY A 176 9.21 20.26 4.15
C GLY A 176 9.33 21.62 4.80
N ASP A 177 10.52 22.22 4.83
CA ASP A 177 10.74 23.52 5.47
C ASP A 177 11.81 24.34 4.74
N ALA A 178 11.93 25.64 5.11
CA ALA A 178 13.05 26.45 4.67
C ALA A 178 14.37 25.93 5.24
N ALA A 179 15.45 26.07 4.50
CA ALA A 179 16.77 25.63 4.92
C ALA A 179 17.16 26.16 6.30
N GLU A 180 16.85 27.43 6.58
CA GLU A 180 17.15 28.12 7.83
C GLU A 180 16.43 27.56 9.06
N ARG A 181 15.28 26.91 8.86
CA ARG A 181 14.48 26.33 9.97
C ARG A 181 14.79 24.87 10.25
N MET A 182 15.52 24.21 9.37
CA MET A 182 15.80 22.79 9.50
C MET A 182 16.67 22.46 10.71
N GLY A 183 17.64 23.34 11.05
CA GLY A 183 18.49 23.18 12.23
C GLY A 183 17.69 23.10 13.53
N ASP A 184 16.70 23.97 13.69
CA ASP A 184 15.80 23.96 14.85
C ASP A 184 14.93 22.70 14.90
N ARG A 185 14.45 22.21 13.74
CA ARG A 185 13.70 20.95 13.67
C ARG A 185 14.53 19.76 14.12
N ILE A 186 15.79 19.70 13.68
CA ILE A 186 16.73 18.65 14.09
C ILE A 186 17.01 18.74 15.59
N ALA A 187 17.27 19.95 16.11
CA ALA A 187 17.52 20.17 17.53
C ALA A 187 16.31 19.74 18.40
N ALA A 188 15.11 20.15 18.02
CA ALA A 188 13.88 19.77 18.71
C ALA A 188 13.67 18.24 18.74
N HIS A 189 13.92 17.57 17.60
CA HIS A 189 13.80 16.11 17.51
C HIS A 189 14.76 15.38 18.45
N PHE A 190 16.04 15.81 18.52
CA PHE A 190 17.02 15.15 19.38
C PHE A 190 16.97 15.61 20.84
N ALA A 191 16.47 16.80 21.15
CA ALA A 191 16.20 17.20 22.52
C ALA A 191 15.12 16.33 23.18
N ALA A 192 14.09 15.98 22.40
CA ALA A 192 13.06 15.05 22.84
C ALA A 192 13.58 13.59 22.99
N ASN A 193 14.68 13.21 22.32
CA ASN A 193 15.27 11.87 22.29
C ASN A 193 16.65 11.79 22.98
N SER A 194 17.01 12.72 23.87
CA SER A 194 18.35 12.77 24.47
C SER A 194 18.68 11.52 25.30
N PRO A 195 19.93 10.96 25.22
CA PRO A 195 20.31 9.72 25.91
C PRO A 195 20.34 9.80 27.43
N ALA A 196 20.19 10.95 28.05
CA ALA A 196 19.91 11.05 29.49
C ALA A 196 18.62 10.30 29.88
N THR A 197 17.81 9.95 28.89
CA THR A 197 16.58 9.17 28.96
C THR A 197 16.70 7.73 28.39
N GLN A 198 17.81 7.25 27.81
CA GLN A 198 17.86 5.98 27.09
C GLN A 198 18.60 4.79 27.73
N ASP A 199 19.55 5.01 28.69
CA ASP A 199 20.16 3.91 29.41
C ASP A 199 19.22 3.38 30.52
N GLY A 200 18.43 2.37 30.16
CA GLY A 200 17.42 1.73 31.01
C GLY A 200 15.97 1.99 30.63
N GLN A 201 15.69 2.83 29.61
CA GLN A 201 14.35 3.32 29.30
C GLN A 201 13.63 2.61 28.15
N THR A 202 14.26 1.75 27.36
CA THR A 202 13.49 0.94 26.38
C THR A 202 12.44 0.07 27.09
N ASP A 203 12.77 -0.41 28.31
CA ASP A 203 11.82 -1.12 29.18
C ASP A 203 10.93 -0.15 29.99
N GLN A 204 11.37 1.06 30.27
CA GLN A 204 10.61 2.03 31.06
C GLN A 204 9.62 2.81 30.18
N PHE A 205 10.00 3.20 28.97
CA PHE A 205 9.08 3.79 27.99
C PHE A 205 8.04 2.77 27.48
N ALA A 206 8.40 1.49 27.34
CA ALA A 206 7.40 0.44 27.08
C ALA A 206 6.37 0.31 28.22
N ARG A 207 6.74 0.73 29.44
CA ARG A 207 5.85 0.78 30.61
C ARG A 207 5.01 2.05 30.65
N GLU A 208 5.44 3.14 30.01
CA GLU A 208 4.67 4.38 29.87
C GLU A 208 3.51 4.27 28.85
N PHE A 209 3.60 3.32 27.91
CA PHE A 209 2.50 2.95 27.04
C PHE A 209 1.71 1.82 27.70
N ASP A 210 0.83 2.19 28.64
CA ASP A 210 -0.06 1.22 29.25
C ASP A 210 -1.06 0.65 28.22
N ALA A 211 -1.67 -0.47 28.56
CA ALA A 211 -2.60 -1.15 27.67
C ALA A 211 -3.84 -0.33 27.35
N GLU A 212 -4.24 0.58 28.25
CA GLU A 212 -5.42 1.44 28.06
C GLU A 212 -5.13 2.50 27.00
N LEU A 213 -3.98 3.19 27.09
CA LEU A 213 -3.55 4.19 26.12
C LEU A 213 -3.39 3.60 24.71
N LEU A 214 -2.76 2.43 24.60
CA LEU A 214 -2.66 1.75 23.31
C LEU A 214 -4.02 1.37 22.74
N THR A 215 -4.95 0.90 23.57
CA THR A 215 -6.32 0.58 23.18
C THR A 215 -7.05 1.80 22.65
N GLU A 216 -6.89 2.96 23.27
CA GLU A 216 -7.48 4.21 22.80
C GLU A 216 -6.90 4.66 21.47
N ILE A 217 -5.55 4.58 21.29
CA ILE A 217 -4.91 4.91 20.01
C ILE A 217 -5.40 3.97 18.91
N PHE A 218 -5.52 2.66 19.17
CA PHE A 218 -6.09 1.71 18.21
C PHE A 218 -7.53 2.07 17.85
N ALA A 219 -8.36 2.49 18.84
CA ALA A 219 -9.73 2.91 18.60
C ALA A 219 -9.80 4.16 17.71
N ILE A 220 -8.91 5.16 17.92
CA ILE A 220 -8.82 6.36 17.08
C ILE A 220 -8.42 5.98 15.65
N LEU A 221 -7.36 5.18 15.48
CA LEU A 221 -6.93 4.72 14.16
C LEU A 221 -8.05 3.96 13.45
N ARG A 222 -8.70 2.99 14.13
CA ARG A 222 -9.81 2.23 13.57
C ARG A 222 -10.98 3.11 13.14
N SER A 223 -11.33 4.13 13.95
CA SER A 223 -12.46 5.02 13.66
C SER A 223 -12.18 5.99 12.50
N GLN A 224 -10.94 6.49 12.36
CA GLN A 224 -10.60 7.52 11.38
C GLN A 224 -10.03 6.97 10.08
N VAL A 225 -9.22 5.90 10.15
CA VAL A 225 -8.57 5.30 8.96
C VAL A 225 -9.12 3.92 8.61
N GLY A 226 -10.05 3.38 9.43
CA GLY A 226 -10.73 2.11 9.15
C GLY A 226 -9.83 0.87 9.29
N HIS A 227 -8.64 0.99 9.90
CA HIS A 227 -7.71 -0.13 10.06
C HIS A 227 -7.35 -0.38 11.52
N ASP A 228 -7.34 -1.66 11.92
CA ASP A 228 -7.01 -2.10 13.27
C ASP A 228 -5.55 -2.60 13.35
N PHE A 229 -4.76 -1.97 14.21
CA PHE A 229 -3.36 -2.33 14.44
C PHE A 229 -3.15 -3.21 15.69
N SER A 230 -4.21 -3.63 16.37
CA SER A 230 -4.11 -4.44 17.59
C SER A 230 -3.41 -5.79 17.36
N GLY A 231 -3.47 -6.31 16.12
CA GLY A 231 -2.76 -7.53 15.71
C GLY A 231 -1.27 -7.35 15.40
N TYR A 232 -0.75 -6.13 15.44
CA TYR A 232 0.67 -5.87 15.20
C TYR A 232 1.51 -6.11 16.45
N LYS A 233 2.81 -6.38 16.28
CA LYS A 233 3.75 -6.51 17.42
C LYS A 233 3.79 -5.20 18.22
N PRO A 234 3.56 -5.24 19.53
CA PRO A 234 3.55 -4.02 20.36
C PRO A 234 4.87 -3.24 20.28
N SER A 235 6.01 -3.90 20.25
CA SER A 235 7.31 -3.24 20.12
C SER A 235 7.49 -2.45 18.83
N THR A 236 6.94 -2.95 17.72
CA THR A 236 6.97 -2.24 16.43
C THR A 236 6.06 -1.02 16.47
N PHE A 237 4.86 -1.18 17.02
CA PHE A 237 3.88 -0.11 17.12
C PHE A 237 4.38 1.02 18.03
N VAL A 238 4.84 0.68 19.25
CA VAL A 238 5.37 1.65 20.23
C VAL A 238 6.56 2.42 19.67
N ARG A 239 7.50 1.76 18.97
CA ARG A 239 8.63 2.46 18.34
C ARG A 239 8.18 3.52 17.32
N ARG A 240 7.11 3.28 16.57
CA ARG A 240 6.55 4.25 15.62
C ARG A 240 5.81 5.39 16.35
N LEU A 241 5.10 5.08 17.43
CA LEU A 241 4.51 6.11 18.30
C LEU A 241 5.59 7.02 18.88
N GLN A 242 6.65 6.47 19.45
CA GLN A 242 7.77 7.23 20.00
C GLN A 242 8.38 8.16 18.96
N ARG A 243 8.60 7.62 17.75
CA ARG A 243 9.10 8.43 16.63
C ARG A 243 8.15 9.60 16.33
N ARG A 244 6.83 9.37 16.26
CA ARG A 244 5.85 10.45 15.99
C ARG A 244 5.82 11.48 17.13
N ILE A 245 5.80 11.04 18.36
CA ILE A 245 5.88 11.91 19.54
C ILE A 245 7.07 12.86 19.44
N SER A 246 8.24 12.32 19.09
CA SER A 246 9.46 13.10 18.90
C SER A 246 9.39 14.05 17.71
N VAL A 247 8.82 13.60 16.59
CA VAL A 247 8.66 14.42 15.37
C VAL A 247 7.76 15.62 15.63
N VAL A 248 6.63 15.42 16.33
CA VAL A 248 5.67 16.51 16.60
C VAL A 248 6.00 17.31 17.88
N GLY A 249 6.99 16.87 18.67
CA GLY A 249 7.35 17.52 19.93
C GLY A 249 6.29 17.41 21.02
N ALA A 250 5.50 16.34 21.02
CA ALA A 250 4.46 16.16 22.03
C ALA A 250 5.06 15.86 23.42
N ALA A 251 4.39 16.33 24.47
CA ALA A 251 4.78 16.11 25.86
C ALA A 251 4.40 14.68 26.30
N GLY A 252 5.12 13.68 25.78
CA GLY A 252 4.90 12.26 26.10
C GLY A 252 3.65 11.62 25.48
N PRO A 253 3.35 10.37 25.86
CA PRO A 253 2.25 9.59 25.30
C PRO A 253 0.87 10.20 25.49
N ASP A 254 0.57 10.75 26.68
CA ASP A 254 -0.72 11.40 26.97
C ASP A 254 -0.92 12.71 26.17
N GLY A 255 0.18 13.48 26.01
CA GLY A 255 0.17 14.69 25.18
C GLY A 255 -0.10 14.34 23.71
N TYR A 256 0.45 13.23 23.24
CA TYR A 256 0.24 12.75 21.90
C TYR A 256 -1.18 12.20 21.68
N LEU A 257 -1.76 11.49 22.65
CA LEU A 257 -3.15 11.05 22.60
C LEU A 257 -4.11 12.24 22.47
N LYS A 258 -3.86 13.35 23.22
CA LYS A 258 -4.65 14.58 23.08
C LYS A 258 -4.53 15.17 21.68
N LEU A 259 -3.32 15.17 21.11
CA LEU A 259 -3.07 15.65 19.76
C LEU A 259 -3.82 14.80 18.71
N LEU A 260 -3.77 13.46 18.82
CA LEU A 260 -4.49 12.55 17.93
C LEU A 260 -6.03 12.76 17.96
N ARG A 261 -6.57 13.12 19.14
CA ARG A 261 -8.00 13.44 19.26
C ARG A 261 -8.37 14.78 18.63
N ALA A 262 -7.43 15.75 18.63
CA ALA A 262 -7.66 17.10 18.16
C ALA A 262 -7.36 17.28 16.66
N ASP A 263 -6.42 16.51 16.12
CA ASP A 263 -5.89 16.68 14.74
C ASP A 263 -5.98 15.39 13.91
N PRO A 264 -6.98 15.27 13.02
CA PRO A 264 -7.08 14.16 12.07
C PRO A 264 -5.89 14.04 11.11
N ALA A 265 -5.19 15.14 10.84
CA ALA A 265 -4.01 15.12 9.96
C ALA A 265 -2.86 14.35 10.62
N GLU A 266 -2.71 14.47 11.94
CA GLU A 266 -1.72 13.69 12.70
C GLU A 266 -2.08 12.21 12.77
N VAL A 267 -3.37 11.84 12.88
CA VAL A 267 -3.80 10.44 12.79
C VAL A 267 -3.42 9.86 11.44
N GLY A 268 -3.60 10.61 10.34
CA GLY A 268 -3.14 10.23 9.01
C GLY A 268 -1.61 10.14 8.90
N ALA A 269 -0.86 10.97 9.62
CA ALA A 269 0.60 10.93 9.67
C ALA A 269 1.09 9.70 10.44
N LEU A 270 0.49 9.40 11.59
CA LEU A 270 0.76 8.18 12.36
C LEU A 270 0.46 6.93 11.53
N PHE A 271 -0.69 6.89 10.87
CA PHE A 271 -1.06 5.76 10.00
C PHE A 271 0.03 5.49 8.94
N ARG A 272 0.51 6.53 8.27
CA ARG A 272 1.61 6.40 7.29
C ARG A 272 2.92 5.91 7.90
N ASP A 273 3.26 6.35 9.10
CA ASP A 273 4.47 5.90 9.80
C ASP A 273 4.38 4.43 10.25
N LEU A 274 3.16 3.95 10.54
CA LEU A 274 2.89 2.56 10.88
C LEU A 274 3.02 1.63 9.66
N LEU A 275 2.67 2.14 8.46
CA LEU A 275 2.79 1.40 7.21
C LEU A 275 4.22 1.49 6.68
N ILE A 276 5.02 0.49 7.02
CA ILE A 276 6.43 0.42 6.62
C ILE A 276 6.49 -0.07 5.17
N GLY A 277 6.54 0.85 4.24
CA GLY A 277 6.53 0.58 2.79
C GLY A 277 7.88 0.23 2.18
N VAL A 278 8.74 -0.54 2.90
CA VAL A 278 10.07 -0.95 2.39
C VAL A 278 9.93 -2.02 1.33
N THR A 279 10.02 -1.65 0.07
CA THR A 279 10.03 -2.60 -1.05
C THR A 279 11.01 -2.16 -2.13
N ASN A 280 11.58 -3.13 -2.83
CA ASN A 280 12.49 -2.94 -3.95
C ASN A 280 12.19 -3.99 -5.01
N PHE A 281 12.52 -3.67 -6.27
CA PHE A 281 12.49 -4.67 -7.33
C PHE A 281 13.45 -5.82 -6.99
N PHE A 282 12.99 -7.07 -7.19
CA PHE A 282 13.76 -8.29 -6.95
C PHE A 282 14.41 -8.35 -5.56
N ARG A 283 13.71 -7.85 -4.53
CA ARG A 283 14.18 -7.90 -3.14
C ARG A 283 14.52 -9.34 -2.75
N ASP A 284 15.78 -9.59 -2.30
CA ASP A 284 16.36 -10.92 -2.10
C ASP A 284 16.48 -11.68 -3.44
N ALA A 285 17.28 -11.16 -4.37
CA ALA A 285 17.39 -11.62 -5.78
C ALA A 285 17.48 -13.15 -5.93
N ALA A 286 18.30 -13.82 -5.09
CA ALA A 286 18.43 -15.28 -5.10
C ALA A 286 17.09 -16.02 -4.88
N ALA A 287 16.18 -15.44 -4.08
CA ALA A 287 14.87 -16.04 -3.86
C ALA A 287 13.95 -15.90 -5.08
N PHE A 288 14.04 -14.78 -5.82
CA PHE A 288 13.34 -14.63 -7.10
C PHE A 288 13.92 -15.51 -8.20
N GLU A 289 15.25 -15.71 -8.21
CA GLU A 289 15.91 -16.65 -9.13
C GLU A 289 15.46 -18.09 -8.88
N ALA A 290 15.38 -18.52 -7.61
CA ALA A 290 14.85 -19.84 -7.25
C ALA A 290 13.37 -19.99 -7.65
N LEU A 291 12.56 -18.95 -7.41
CA LEU A 291 11.16 -18.94 -7.83
C LEU A 291 11.02 -19.09 -9.36
N ALA A 292 11.87 -18.39 -10.12
CA ALA A 292 11.89 -18.45 -11.57
C ALA A 292 12.30 -19.84 -12.09
N ALA A 293 13.27 -20.49 -11.44
CA ALA A 293 13.77 -21.79 -11.85
C ALA A 293 12.85 -22.95 -11.45
N ASP A 294 12.30 -22.94 -10.23
CA ASP A 294 11.69 -24.11 -9.61
C ASP A 294 10.17 -24.07 -9.58
N VAL A 295 9.56 -22.87 -9.61
CA VAL A 295 8.10 -22.70 -9.41
C VAL A 295 7.41 -22.21 -10.68
N ILE A 296 7.91 -21.15 -11.31
CA ILE A 296 7.26 -20.55 -12.50
C ILE A 296 7.05 -21.58 -13.63
N PRO A 297 8.04 -22.44 -14.00
CA PRO A 297 7.81 -23.48 -14.99
C PRO A 297 6.63 -24.41 -14.59
N LYS A 298 6.58 -24.87 -13.34
CA LYS A 298 5.50 -25.73 -12.85
C LYS A 298 4.13 -25.07 -12.84
N LEU A 299 4.08 -23.75 -12.76
CA LEU A 299 2.84 -22.99 -12.84
C LEU A 299 2.33 -22.85 -14.27
N LEU A 300 3.22 -22.83 -15.27
CA LEU A 300 2.89 -22.43 -16.64
C LEU A 300 2.98 -23.56 -17.66
N ASP A 301 4.00 -24.46 -17.58
CA ASP A 301 4.31 -25.42 -18.64
C ASP A 301 3.23 -26.51 -18.84
N GLU A 302 2.54 -26.90 -17.77
CA GLU A 302 1.49 -27.93 -17.79
C GLU A 302 0.09 -27.36 -17.99
N ARG A 303 -0.04 -26.07 -18.34
CA ARG A 303 -1.32 -25.37 -18.47
C ARG A 303 -1.70 -25.14 -19.92
N ALA A 304 -2.98 -25.32 -20.23
CA ALA A 304 -3.52 -24.97 -21.54
C ALA A 304 -3.67 -23.43 -21.68
N ALA A 305 -3.67 -22.93 -22.91
CA ALA A 305 -3.88 -21.50 -23.19
C ALA A 305 -5.22 -20.95 -22.67
N THR A 306 -6.20 -21.83 -22.48
CA THR A 306 -7.51 -21.50 -21.89
C THR A 306 -7.48 -21.36 -20.36
N ASP A 307 -6.44 -21.88 -19.72
CA ASP A 307 -6.28 -21.84 -18.27
C ASP A 307 -5.90 -20.47 -17.77
N VAL A 308 -6.19 -20.22 -16.49
CA VAL A 308 -5.81 -18.99 -15.81
C VAL A 308 -4.98 -19.32 -14.58
N VAL A 309 -3.74 -18.85 -14.58
CA VAL A 309 -2.85 -18.88 -13.40
C VAL A 309 -3.14 -17.66 -12.57
N ARG A 310 -3.55 -17.88 -11.31
CA ARG A 310 -3.98 -16.82 -10.39
C ARG A 310 -2.98 -16.65 -9.25
N ILE A 311 -2.48 -15.45 -9.07
CA ILE A 311 -1.46 -15.11 -8.09
C ILE A 311 -1.99 -13.99 -7.20
N TRP A 312 -1.68 -14.02 -5.91
CA TRP A 312 -2.01 -12.93 -4.99
C TRP A 312 -0.76 -12.43 -4.27
N VAL A 313 -0.60 -11.11 -4.25
CA VAL A 313 0.46 -10.41 -3.53
C VAL A 313 -0.20 -9.48 -2.50
N PRO A 314 -0.45 -9.94 -1.27
CA PRO A 314 -0.93 -9.09 -0.19
C PRO A 314 0.18 -8.18 0.33
N ALA A 315 -0.18 -6.98 0.82
CA ALA A 315 0.73 -5.94 1.30
C ALA A 315 1.78 -5.54 0.25
N CYS A 316 1.31 -5.30 -0.97
CA CYS A 316 2.17 -5.07 -2.14
C CYS A 316 2.87 -3.70 -2.16
N SER A 317 2.54 -2.80 -1.25
CA SER A 317 3.10 -1.45 -1.15
C SER A 317 3.08 -0.71 -2.50
N THR A 318 4.18 -0.14 -2.94
CA THR A 318 4.33 0.59 -4.20
C THR A 318 4.49 -0.31 -5.44
N GLY A 319 4.38 -1.64 -5.29
CA GLY A 319 4.19 -2.59 -6.40
C GLY A 319 5.45 -3.24 -6.96
N GLU A 320 6.64 -2.96 -6.43
CA GLU A 320 7.92 -3.49 -6.95
C GLU A 320 7.97 -5.02 -6.91
N GLU A 321 7.44 -5.67 -5.85
CA GLU A 321 7.34 -7.13 -5.76
C GLU A 321 6.40 -7.70 -6.82
N VAL A 322 5.27 -7.05 -7.02
CA VAL A 322 4.26 -7.45 -8.01
C VAL A 322 4.85 -7.44 -9.41
N TYR A 323 5.54 -6.36 -9.75
CA TYR A 323 6.16 -6.23 -11.07
C TYR A 323 7.38 -7.13 -11.24
N SER A 324 8.12 -7.42 -10.17
CA SER A 324 9.19 -8.43 -10.22
C SER A 324 8.64 -9.82 -10.58
N LEU A 325 7.53 -10.22 -9.97
CA LEU A 325 6.83 -11.46 -10.32
C LEU A 325 6.27 -11.41 -11.75
N ALA A 326 5.63 -10.31 -12.13
CA ALA A 326 5.06 -10.14 -13.46
C ALA A 326 6.11 -10.21 -14.58
N ILE A 327 7.30 -9.64 -14.35
CA ILE A 327 8.44 -9.71 -15.27
C ILE A 327 8.88 -11.17 -15.44
N LEU A 328 9.12 -11.91 -14.35
CA LEU A 328 9.54 -13.31 -14.43
C LEU A 328 8.51 -14.19 -15.14
N LEU A 329 7.24 -14.02 -14.82
CA LEU A 329 6.16 -14.75 -15.49
C LEU A 329 6.11 -14.41 -16.97
N ARG A 330 6.25 -13.13 -17.32
CA ARG A 330 6.27 -12.68 -18.71
C ARG A 330 7.46 -13.23 -19.49
N GLU A 331 8.66 -13.23 -18.89
CA GLU A 331 9.86 -13.82 -19.47
C GLU A 331 9.64 -15.30 -19.80
N HIS A 332 9.07 -16.07 -18.87
CA HIS A 332 8.77 -17.49 -19.09
C HIS A 332 7.66 -17.70 -20.13
N MET A 333 6.57 -16.92 -20.06
CA MET A 333 5.49 -16.99 -21.08
C MET A 333 6.00 -16.78 -22.50
N LEU A 334 7.02 -15.95 -22.69
CA LEU A 334 7.62 -15.72 -24.02
C LEU A 334 8.38 -16.94 -24.57
N THR A 335 8.71 -17.93 -23.75
CA THR A 335 9.35 -19.19 -24.17
C THR A 335 8.32 -20.26 -24.61
N LEU A 336 7.05 -20.07 -24.26
CA LEU A 336 5.98 -21.02 -24.55
C LEU A 336 5.29 -20.66 -25.88
N ALA A 337 4.91 -21.68 -26.64
CA ALA A 337 4.19 -21.49 -27.90
C ALA A 337 2.75 -20.96 -27.66
N ASP A 338 2.12 -21.41 -26.59
CA ASP A 338 0.71 -21.14 -26.29
C ASP A 338 0.51 -20.94 -24.76
N PRO A 339 0.98 -19.79 -24.22
CA PRO A 339 1.02 -19.59 -22.76
C PRO A 339 -0.40 -19.42 -22.17
N PRO A 340 -0.64 -19.92 -20.94
CA PRO A 340 -1.87 -19.67 -20.21
C PRO A 340 -2.02 -18.18 -19.87
N ARG A 341 -3.23 -17.78 -19.50
CA ARG A 341 -3.47 -16.42 -18.97
C ARG A 341 -2.92 -16.31 -17.55
N VAL A 342 -2.31 -15.19 -17.24
CA VAL A 342 -1.82 -14.89 -15.89
C VAL A 342 -2.59 -13.71 -15.32
N GLN A 343 -2.98 -13.81 -14.06
CA GLN A 343 -3.71 -12.79 -13.32
C GLN A 343 -3.06 -12.60 -11.94
N ILE A 344 -2.49 -11.44 -11.68
CA ILE A 344 -1.87 -11.09 -10.41
C ILE A 344 -2.76 -10.09 -9.68
N PHE A 345 -3.34 -10.51 -8.56
CA PHE A 345 -4.06 -9.66 -7.62
C PHE A 345 -3.06 -9.09 -6.63
N ALA A 346 -2.91 -7.78 -6.62
CA ALA A 346 -1.99 -7.07 -5.75
C ALA A 346 -2.79 -6.17 -4.80
N THR A 347 -2.60 -6.34 -3.50
CA THR A 347 -3.42 -5.64 -2.53
C THR A 347 -2.62 -5.01 -1.42
N ASP A 348 -3.06 -3.83 -0.98
CA ASP A 348 -2.51 -3.12 0.17
C ASP A 348 -3.61 -2.31 0.86
N ILE A 349 -3.37 -1.88 2.09
CA ILE A 349 -4.26 -0.97 2.81
C ILE A 349 -3.91 0.51 2.55
N ASP A 350 -2.71 0.79 2.03
CA ASP A 350 -2.28 2.14 1.67
C ASP A 350 -2.66 2.48 0.22
N GLU A 351 -3.70 3.27 0.07
CA GLU A 351 -4.19 3.68 -1.25
C GLU A 351 -3.22 4.60 -2.02
N ARG A 352 -2.33 5.32 -1.31
CA ARG A 352 -1.28 6.14 -1.93
C ARG A 352 -0.22 5.24 -2.57
N SER A 353 0.24 4.23 -1.85
CA SER A 353 1.14 3.22 -2.39
C SER A 353 0.53 2.50 -3.59
N LEU A 354 -0.75 2.14 -3.51
CA LEU A 354 -1.48 1.56 -4.64
C LEU A 354 -1.59 2.50 -5.84
N THR A 355 -1.67 3.80 -5.62
CA THR A 355 -1.68 4.78 -6.71
C THR A 355 -0.34 4.79 -7.46
N VAL A 356 0.79 4.75 -6.75
CA VAL A 356 2.12 4.59 -7.34
C VAL A 356 2.21 3.26 -8.11
N ALA A 357 1.78 2.17 -7.48
CA ALA A 357 1.78 0.85 -8.08
C ALA A 357 0.94 0.80 -9.38
N ARG A 358 -0.25 1.41 -9.41
CA ARG A 358 -1.12 1.45 -10.61
C ARG A 358 -0.51 2.26 -11.75
N THR A 359 0.18 3.37 -11.45
CA THR A 359 0.87 4.16 -12.48
C THR A 359 2.06 3.41 -13.04
N GLY A 360 2.74 2.62 -12.22
CA GLY A 360 3.94 1.88 -12.57
C GLY A 360 5.12 2.78 -12.94
N LEU A 361 5.10 4.04 -12.49
CA LEU A 361 6.14 5.05 -12.74
C LEU A 361 7.11 5.07 -11.57
N TYR A 362 8.38 4.79 -11.84
CA TYR A 362 9.42 4.74 -10.83
C TYR A 362 10.61 5.61 -11.24
N PRO A 363 11.25 6.31 -10.29
CA PRO A 363 12.54 6.93 -10.52
C PRO A 363 13.55 5.91 -11.03
N ARG A 364 14.41 6.26 -11.97
CA ARG A 364 15.43 5.32 -12.52
C ARG A 364 16.33 4.73 -11.45
N THR A 365 16.56 5.45 -10.36
CA THR A 365 17.34 4.99 -9.21
C THR A 365 16.77 3.72 -8.57
N TYR A 366 15.43 3.53 -8.59
CA TYR A 366 14.77 2.31 -8.08
C TYR A 366 15.04 1.07 -8.94
N LEU A 367 15.47 1.26 -10.18
CA LEU A 367 15.76 0.18 -11.13
C LEU A 367 17.20 -0.31 -11.04
N SER A 368 18.03 0.23 -10.14
CA SER A 368 19.47 -0.10 -10.03
C SER A 368 19.75 -1.58 -9.74
N ALA A 369 18.78 -2.30 -9.16
CA ALA A 369 18.86 -3.74 -8.90
C ALA A 369 18.43 -4.61 -10.10
N ILE A 370 17.92 -4.00 -11.18
CA ILE A 370 17.43 -4.69 -12.38
C ILE A 370 18.50 -4.67 -13.45
N SER A 371 18.69 -5.79 -14.17
CA SER A 371 19.65 -5.84 -15.25
C SER A 371 19.27 -4.90 -16.40
N PRO A 372 20.27 -4.33 -17.14
CA PRO A 372 19.99 -3.42 -18.26
C PRO A 372 19.07 -4.05 -19.32
N GLU A 373 19.21 -5.35 -19.56
CA GLU A 373 18.41 -6.11 -20.54
C GLU A 373 16.93 -6.13 -20.10
N ARG A 374 16.65 -6.42 -18.82
CA ARG A 374 15.29 -6.41 -18.27
C ARG A 374 14.70 -5.00 -18.29
N ILE A 375 15.50 -3.97 -17.98
CA ILE A 375 15.04 -2.58 -18.08
C ILE A 375 14.64 -2.26 -19.52
N ALA A 376 15.48 -2.60 -20.52
CA ALA A 376 15.18 -2.35 -21.91
C ALA A 376 13.93 -3.09 -22.43
N GLN A 377 13.65 -4.28 -21.88
CA GLN A 377 12.53 -5.12 -22.31
C GLN A 377 11.21 -4.79 -21.60
N HIS A 378 11.27 -4.41 -20.32
CA HIS A 378 10.07 -4.32 -19.46
C HIS A 378 9.76 -2.91 -18.96
N PHE A 379 10.56 -1.91 -19.31
CA PHE A 379 10.32 -0.52 -18.92
C PHE A 379 10.43 0.43 -20.12
N VAL A 380 9.65 1.48 -20.07
CA VAL A 380 9.68 2.60 -21.03
C VAL A 380 10.24 3.82 -20.32
N SER A 381 11.28 4.42 -20.86
CA SER A 381 11.94 5.59 -20.27
C SER A 381 11.09 6.85 -20.43
N GLU A 382 10.91 7.59 -19.34
CA GLU A 382 10.25 8.91 -19.29
C GLU A 382 11.13 9.87 -18.50
N GLY A 383 12.07 10.56 -19.17
CA GLY A 383 13.03 11.46 -18.52
C GLY A 383 13.86 10.73 -17.44
N ASP A 384 13.86 11.24 -16.21
CA ASP A 384 14.52 10.62 -15.04
C ASP A 384 13.75 9.47 -14.38
N SER A 385 12.62 9.11 -14.96
CA SER A 385 11.78 8.01 -14.51
C SER A 385 11.63 6.95 -15.59
N ALA A 386 11.10 5.80 -15.23
CA ALA A 386 10.71 4.77 -16.16
C ALA A 386 9.34 4.18 -15.76
N VAL A 387 8.52 3.92 -16.76
CA VAL A 387 7.21 3.29 -16.60
C VAL A 387 7.33 1.82 -16.92
N VAL A 388 6.75 0.96 -16.10
CA VAL A 388 6.63 -0.48 -16.40
C VAL A 388 5.86 -0.66 -17.70
N ALA A 389 6.35 -1.48 -18.60
CA ALA A 389 5.75 -1.74 -19.91
C ALA A 389 4.29 -2.23 -19.78
N LYS A 390 3.42 -1.80 -20.70
CA LYS A 390 2.00 -2.15 -20.68
C LYS A 390 1.76 -3.65 -20.60
N ALA A 391 2.54 -4.46 -21.33
CA ALA A 391 2.42 -5.91 -21.35
C ALA A 391 2.66 -6.59 -19.98
N VAL A 392 3.42 -5.94 -19.09
CA VAL A 392 3.65 -6.39 -17.70
C VAL A 392 2.52 -5.87 -16.79
N ARG A 393 2.13 -4.60 -16.95
CA ARG A 393 1.06 -3.98 -16.15
C ARG A 393 -0.30 -4.67 -16.36
N ASP A 394 -0.60 -5.10 -17.58
CA ASP A 394 -1.85 -5.76 -17.93
C ASP A 394 -2.05 -7.11 -17.20
N LEU A 395 -0.99 -7.70 -16.65
CA LEU A 395 -1.07 -8.90 -15.79
C LEU A 395 -1.53 -8.59 -14.36
N CYS A 396 -1.47 -7.32 -13.93
CA CYS A 396 -1.60 -6.90 -12.54
C CYS A 396 -2.89 -6.13 -12.28
N THR A 397 -3.57 -6.46 -11.20
CA THR A 397 -4.75 -5.73 -10.71
C THR A 397 -4.49 -5.27 -9.29
N PHE A 398 -4.49 -3.95 -9.05
CA PHE A 398 -4.23 -3.34 -7.74
C PHE A 398 -5.52 -2.89 -7.07
N ALA A 399 -5.76 -3.36 -5.83
CA ALA A 399 -6.96 -3.03 -5.07
C ALA A 399 -6.67 -2.77 -3.58
N PRO A 400 -7.40 -1.85 -2.91
CA PRO A 400 -7.36 -1.73 -1.47
C PRO A 400 -7.98 -2.98 -0.83
N HIS A 401 -7.25 -3.60 0.10
CA HIS A 401 -7.70 -4.82 0.79
C HIS A 401 -6.82 -5.09 2.01
N SER A 402 -7.46 -5.37 3.14
CA SER A 402 -6.79 -5.76 4.38
C SER A 402 -6.74 -7.29 4.48
N VAL A 403 -5.54 -7.84 4.44
CA VAL A 403 -5.32 -9.29 4.55
C VAL A 403 -5.81 -9.88 5.90
N LEU A 404 -5.93 -9.04 6.94
CA LEU A 404 -6.40 -9.44 8.28
C LEU A 404 -7.92 -9.33 8.46
N ARG A 405 -8.59 -8.50 7.64
CA ARG A 405 -10.01 -8.18 7.83
C ARG A 405 -10.90 -8.64 6.69
N ASP A 406 -10.42 -8.44 5.45
CA ASP A 406 -11.26 -8.63 4.28
C ASP A 406 -11.19 -10.10 3.79
N PRO A 407 -12.26 -10.62 3.17
CA PRO A 407 -12.29 -11.99 2.68
C PRO A 407 -11.15 -12.29 1.69
N PRO A 408 -10.44 -13.42 1.82
CA PRO A 408 -9.33 -13.75 0.93
C PRO A 408 -9.80 -14.08 -0.48
N PHE A 409 -8.90 -13.89 -1.45
CA PHE A 409 -9.06 -14.50 -2.76
C PHE A 409 -9.02 -16.02 -2.65
N SER A 410 -9.52 -16.71 -3.65
CA SER A 410 -9.57 -18.18 -3.64
C SER A 410 -9.04 -18.78 -4.94
N ARG A 411 -8.71 -20.07 -4.91
CA ARG A 411 -8.19 -20.85 -6.03
C ARG A 411 -6.92 -20.22 -6.63
N LEU A 412 -5.99 -19.82 -5.78
CA LEU A 412 -4.72 -19.23 -6.17
C LEU A 412 -3.68 -20.32 -6.41
N ASP A 413 -2.87 -20.16 -7.42
CA ASP A 413 -1.74 -21.02 -7.75
C ASP A 413 -0.48 -20.63 -6.97
N LEU A 414 -0.34 -19.32 -6.66
CA LEU A 414 0.74 -18.75 -5.86
C LEU A 414 0.22 -17.62 -4.98
N VAL A 415 0.68 -17.59 -3.73
CA VAL A 415 0.59 -16.42 -2.84
C VAL A 415 2.00 -15.95 -2.51
N SER A 416 2.31 -14.67 -2.80
CA SER A 416 3.56 -14.03 -2.39
C SER A 416 3.26 -13.06 -1.26
N CYS A 417 3.51 -13.50 -0.01
CA CYS A 417 3.27 -12.72 1.20
C CYS A 417 4.59 -12.46 1.91
N ARG A 418 5.35 -11.47 1.43
CA ARG A 418 6.72 -11.24 1.88
C ARG A 418 6.84 -9.99 2.73
N ASN A 419 7.61 -10.12 3.81
CA ASN A 419 7.94 -9.04 4.72
C ASN A 419 6.74 -8.37 5.43
N LEU A 420 5.61 -9.08 5.54
CA LEU A 420 4.44 -8.67 6.31
C LEU A 420 4.39 -9.35 7.69
N LEU A 421 4.68 -10.65 7.76
CA LEU A 421 4.59 -11.45 8.98
C LEU A 421 5.54 -10.96 10.09
N ILE A 422 6.64 -10.32 9.71
CA ILE A 422 7.60 -9.74 10.67
C ILE A 422 6.98 -8.66 11.56
N TYR A 423 5.92 -8.01 11.11
CA TYR A 423 5.21 -6.94 11.83
C TYR A 423 4.03 -7.46 12.65
N LEU A 424 3.54 -8.65 12.34
CA LEU A 424 2.36 -9.24 12.97
C LEU A 424 2.71 -9.97 14.26
N GLY A 425 1.85 -9.83 15.27
CA GLY A 425 1.90 -10.62 16.49
C GLY A 425 1.60 -12.11 16.22
N VAL A 426 1.89 -12.95 17.21
CA VAL A 426 1.71 -14.41 17.08
C VAL A 426 0.25 -14.77 16.75
N ASP A 427 -0.70 -14.12 17.42
CA ASP A 427 -2.13 -14.40 17.23
C ASP A 427 -2.61 -14.00 15.84
N ALA A 428 -2.16 -12.85 15.33
CA ALA A 428 -2.46 -12.43 13.96
C ALA A 428 -1.83 -13.36 12.91
N GLN A 429 -0.61 -13.87 13.15
CA GLN A 429 -0.01 -14.88 12.28
C GLN A 429 -0.78 -16.21 12.31
N GLN A 430 -1.26 -16.64 13.50
CA GLN A 430 -2.08 -17.84 13.64
C GLN A 430 -3.43 -17.73 12.91
N GLN A 431 -3.97 -16.53 12.80
CA GLN A 431 -5.19 -16.28 12.02
C GLN A 431 -4.90 -16.20 10.53
N LEU A 432 -3.81 -15.53 10.13
CA LEU A 432 -3.49 -15.28 8.72
C LEU A 432 -3.05 -16.54 7.98
N MET A 433 -2.21 -17.39 8.59
CA MET A 433 -1.63 -18.55 7.88
C MET A 433 -2.68 -19.56 7.39
N PRO A 434 -3.73 -19.93 8.16
CA PRO A 434 -4.85 -20.71 7.64
C PRO A 434 -5.63 -20.03 6.51
N VAL A 435 -5.73 -18.69 6.52
CA VAL A 435 -6.38 -17.90 5.46
C VAL A 435 -5.58 -17.99 4.17
N LEU A 436 -4.24 -17.84 4.23
CA LEU A 436 -3.38 -18.01 3.06
C LEU A 436 -3.42 -19.43 2.50
N HIS A 437 -3.50 -20.46 3.38
CA HIS A 437 -3.67 -21.85 2.96
C HIS A 437 -5.01 -22.07 2.25
N TYR A 438 -6.10 -21.57 2.82
CA TYR A 438 -7.43 -21.63 2.21
C TYR A 438 -7.51 -20.92 0.84
N ALA A 439 -6.79 -19.81 0.69
CA ALA A 439 -6.73 -19.05 -0.55
C ALA A 439 -6.06 -19.85 -1.70
N LEU A 440 -5.12 -20.73 -1.36
CA LEU A 440 -4.38 -21.55 -2.31
C LEU A 440 -5.20 -22.75 -2.80
N ARG A 441 -4.94 -23.18 -4.03
CA ARG A 441 -5.34 -24.50 -4.50
C ARG A 441 -4.53 -25.57 -3.78
N PRO A 442 -5.01 -26.83 -3.73
CA PRO A 442 -4.17 -27.95 -3.36
C PRO A 442 -2.85 -27.92 -4.14
N ARG A 443 -1.72 -28.05 -3.43
CA ARG A 443 -0.37 -27.94 -3.99
C ARG A 443 -0.01 -26.58 -4.60
N GLY A 444 -0.77 -25.52 -4.32
CA GLY A 444 -0.40 -24.14 -4.63
C GLY A 444 0.81 -23.68 -3.80
N TYR A 445 1.52 -22.65 -4.26
CA TYR A 445 2.77 -22.23 -3.66
C TYR A 445 2.56 -21.02 -2.74
N LEU A 446 3.32 -21.01 -1.64
CA LEU A 446 3.47 -19.86 -0.75
C LEU A 446 4.93 -19.40 -0.76
N PHE A 447 5.14 -18.11 -1.10
CA PHE A 447 6.43 -17.45 -1.10
C PHE A 447 6.45 -16.35 -0.05
N ILE A 448 7.36 -16.44 0.94
CA ILE A 448 7.46 -15.49 2.05
C ILE A 448 8.84 -14.82 2.11
N GLY A 449 8.98 -13.79 2.96
CA GLY A 449 10.23 -13.06 3.11
C GLY A 449 11.30 -13.87 3.86
N MET A 450 12.58 -13.52 3.63
CA MET A 450 13.74 -14.24 4.17
C MET A 450 13.79 -14.31 5.70
N ALA A 451 13.27 -13.29 6.39
CA ALA A 451 13.20 -13.24 7.86
C ALA A 451 11.94 -13.92 8.44
N GLU A 452 11.10 -14.50 7.60
CA GLU A 452 9.84 -15.14 7.95
C GLU A 452 9.95 -16.66 7.90
N ASN A 453 9.10 -17.37 8.61
CA ASN A 453 9.05 -18.82 8.55
C ASN A 453 7.63 -19.35 8.82
N VAL A 454 7.39 -20.58 8.39
CA VAL A 454 6.15 -21.32 8.60
C VAL A 454 6.30 -22.53 9.53
N THR A 455 7.35 -22.58 10.33
CA THR A 455 7.68 -23.75 11.20
C THR A 455 6.54 -24.15 12.16
N ARG A 456 5.65 -23.20 12.51
CA ARG A 456 4.47 -23.47 13.34
C ARG A 456 3.26 -23.98 12.56
N PHE A 457 3.36 -24.09 11.23
CA PHE A 457 2.29 -24.41 10.30
C PHE A 457 2.73 -25.50 9.31
N GLU A 458 3.58 -26.42 9.76
CA GLU A 458 4.09 -27.56 8.95
C GLU A 458 2.98 -28.56 8.60
N ASP A 459 1.87 -28.54 9.33
CA ASP A 459 0.63 -29.24 9.01
C ASP A 459 -0.09 -28.66 7.77
N LEU A 460 0.05 -27.36 7.52
CA LEU A 460 -0.55 -26.67 6.39
C LEU A 460 0.38 -26.58 5.17
N PHE A 461 1.68 -26.45 5.39
CA PHE A 461 2.65 -26.18 4.33
C PHE A 461 3.81 -27.14 4.35
N GLU A 462 4.18 -27.65 3.19
CA GLU A 462 5.40 -28.40 2.96
C GLU A 462 6.52 -27.49 2.47
N THR A 463 7.73 -27.70 2.97
CA THR A 463 8.91 -26.92 2.56
C THR A 463 9.44 -27.42 1.23
N ILE A 464 9.45 -26.59 0.20
CA ILE A 464 10.08 -26.86 -1.10
C ILE A 464 11.52 -26.36 -1.11
N ASP A 465 11.72 -25.08 -0.74
CA ASP A 465 13.05 -24.49 -0.58
C ASP A 465 13.11 -23.68 0.71
N LYS A 466 13.78 -24.24 1.72
CA LYS A 466 13.95 -23.61 3.04
C LYS A 466 14.81 -22.35 2.97
N ARG A 467 15.83 -22.34 2.10
CA ARG A 467 16.76 -21.23 1.96
C ARG A 467 16.05 -20.01 1.34
N ASN A 468 15.27 -20.24 0.30
CA ASN A 468 14.60 -19.20 -0.46
C ASN A 468 13.14 -18.98 -0.04
N ARG A 469 12.71 -19.64 1.06
CA ARG A 469 11.38 -19.46 1.68
C ARG A 469 10.20 -19.77 0.75
N ILE A 470 10.32 -20.85 0.00
CA ILE A 470 9.29 -21.37 -0.90
C ILE A 470 8.65 -22.59 -0.25
N PHE A 471 7.34 -22.57 -0.16
CA PHE A 471 6.52 -23.62 0.46
C PHE A 471 5.38 -24.03 -0.47
N GLN A 472 4.81 -25.20 -0.25
CA GLN A 472 3.66 -25.72 -1.00
C GLN A 472 2.52 -26.06 -0.04
N ALA A 473 1.29 -25.69 -0.38
CA ALA A 473 0.13 -26.05 0.40
C ALA A 473 -0.10 -27.57 0.38
N ARG A 474 -0.24 -28.17 1.58
CA ARG A 474 -0.62 -29.57 1.71
C ARG A 474 -2.11 -29.75 1.40
N ASP A 475 -2.49 -30.96 0.99
CA ASP A 475 -3.89 -31.39 0.86
C ASP A 475 -4.52 -31.61 2.25
N ALA A 476 -4.40 -30.60 3.12
CA ALA A 476 -5.00 -30.66 4.45
C ALA A 476 -6.51 -30.49 4.33
N ILE A 477 -7.26 -31.23 5.16
CA ILE A 477 -8.70 -31.03 5.32
C ILE A 477 -8.87 -29.58 5.81
N PRO A 478 -9.60 -28.73 5.08
CA PRO A 478 -9.80 -27.34 5.54
C PRO A 478 -10.36 -27.38 6.96
N PRO A 479 -9.87 -26.54 7.87
CA PRO A 479 -10.49 -26.42 9.18
C PRO A 479 -11.98 -26.13 8.94
N ALA A 480 -12.85 -26.87 9.60
CA ALA A 480 -14.30 -26.87 9.38
C ALA A 480 -14.95 -25.48 9.57
N ARG A 481 -14.17 -24.48 10.01
CA ARG A 481 -14.50 -23.07 10.05
C ARG A 481 -13.23 -22.26 9.85
N LEU A 482 -13.17 -21.44 8.81
CA LEU A 482 -12.28 -20.28 8.82
C LEU A 482 -12.52 -19.55 10.14
N PRO A 483 -11.46 -19.14 10.87
CA PRO A 483 -11.65 -18.28 12.03
C PRO A 483 -12.53 -17.10 11.59
N PRO A 484 -13.55 -16.72 12.39
CA PRO A 484 -14.38 -15.60 12.02
C PRO A 484 -13.46 -14.40 11.81
N MET A 485 -13.38 -13.90 10.59
CA MET A 485 -12.70 -12.65 10.25
C MET A 485 -13.60 -11.53 10.77
N SER A 486 -13.65 -11.41 12.09
CA SER A 486 -14.55 -10.50 12.77
C SER A 486 -13.81 -9.22 13.10
N GLY A 487 -14.30 -8.16 12.49
CA GLY A 487 -14.27 -6.87 13.13
C GLY A 487 -15.21 -6.90 14.36
N GLN A 488 -14.91 -7.68 15.38
CA GLN A 488 -15.61 -7.65 16.66
C GLN A 488 -14.62 -7.50 17.80
N ASP A 489 -14.87 -6.48 18.58
CA ASP A 489 -14.27 -6.09 19.83
C ASP A 489 -13.95 -7.25 20.77
N THR A 490 -12.75 -7.82 20.64
CA THR A 490 -12.16 -8.61 21.72
C THR A 490 -10.78 -8.00 22.00
N PRO A 491 -10.56 -7.37 23.14
CA PRO A 491 -9.25 -6.87 23.53
C PRO A 491 -8.28 -8.05 23.69
N ILE A 492 -7.21 -8.08 22.89
CA ILE A 492 -6.16 -9.11 22.87
C ILE A 492 -5.22 -9.01 24.08
N PHE A 493 -5.49 -8.10 25.02
CA PHE A 493 -4.77 -8.00 26.27
C PHE A 493 -5.61 -8.49 27.45
N ALA A 494 -5.81 -9.83 27.55
CA ALA A 494 -6.22 -10.46 28.80
C ALA A 494 -5.00 -11.19 29.39
N GLY A 495 -4.38 -10.58 30.38
CA GLY A 495 -3.37 -11.23 31.23
C GLY A 495 -3.93 -12.54 31.80
N ALA A 496 -3.03 -13.54 31.95
CA ALA A 496 -3.30 -14.85 32.51
C ALA A 496 -4.02 -14.75 33.87
N GLY A 497 -5.32 -14.99 33.88
CA GLY A 497 -6.15 -15.04 35.07
C GLY A 497 -7.46 -15.72 34.75
N GLN A 498 -7.57 -16.93 35.17
CA GLN A 498 -8.70 -17.87 35.36
C GLN A 498 -10.05 -17.65 34.61
N PRO A 499 -10.67 -18.73 34.12
CA PRO A 499 -11.85 -18.69 33.27
C PRO A 499 -13.11 -18.32 34.08
N TYR A 500 -13.60 -17.10 33.95
CA TYR A 500 -14.93 -16.75 34.41
C TYR A 500 -15.94 -17.01 33.27
N ARG A 501 -16.64 -18.13 33.35
CA ARG A 501 -17.81 -18.42 32.51
C ARG A 501 -18.87 -17.34 32.75
N ARG A 502 -19.10 -16.50 31.75
CA ARG A 502 -20.35 -15.74 31.68
C ARG A 502 -20.96 -15.98 30.31
N ASN A 503 -21.95 -16.85 30.28
CA ASN A 503 -22.93 -16.94 29.21
C ASN A 503 -23.72 -15.63 29.18
N VAL A 504 -23.33 -14.72 28.28
CA VAL A 504 -24.21 -13.67 27.80
C VAL A 504 -24.11 -13.71 26.28
N THR A 505 -24.96 -14.52 25.69
CA THR A 505 -25.30 -14.39 24.27
C THR A 505 -26.03 -13.06 24.15
N THR A 506 -25.29 -12.01 23.82
CA THR A 506 -25.87 -10.70 23.59
C THR A 506 -26.80 -10.83 22.38
N HIS A 507 -28.10 -10.65 22.60
CA HIS A 507 -29.18 -10.62 21.58
C HIS A 507 -28.78 -9.73 20.37
N THR A 508 -27.92 -8.74 20.58
CA THR A 508 -27.40 -7.83 19.55
C THR A 508 -26.45 -8.51 18.57
N ALA A 509 -25.55 -9.39 19.04
CA ALA A 509 -24.60 -10.10 18.15
C ALA A 509 -25.33 -11.15 17.30
N LEU A 510 -26.27 -11.90 17.92
CA LEU A 510 -27.11 -12.86 17.18
C LEU A 510 -27.99 -12.14 16.15
N ARG A 511 -28.58 -11.02 16.54
CA ARG A 511 -29.39 -10.17 15.66
C ARG A 511 -28.58 -9.67 14.46
N HIS A 512 -27.39 -9.13 14.68
CA HIS A 512 -26.51 -8.66 13.60
C HIS A 512 -26.08 -9.80 12.66
N THR A 513 -25.76 -10.98 13.22
CA THR A 513 -25.39 -12.15 12.41
C THR A 513 -26.58 -12.61 11.57
N VAL A 514 -27.78 -12.68 12.16
CA VAL A 514 -29.01 -13.05 11.44
C VAL A 514 -29.33 -11.98 10.39
N GLU A 515 -29.26 -10.70 10.71
CA GLU A 515 -29.48 -9.59 9.76
C GLU A 515 -28.49 -9.66 8.57
N THR A 516 -27.20 -9.92 8.84
CA THR A 516 -26.17 -10.05 7.79
C THR A 516 -26.43 -11.26 6.89
N LEU A 517 -26.77 -12.41 7.46
CA LEU A 517 -27.11 -13.62 6.69
C LEU A 517 -28.39 -13.42 5.88
N MET A 518 -29.41 -12.80 6.48
CA MET A 518 -30.67 -12.47 5.79
C MET A 518 -30.43 -11.49 4.62
N LEU A 519 -29.59 -10.49 4.84
CA LEU A 519 -29.21 -9.54 3.78
C LEU A 519 -28.39 -10.22 2.66
N ALA A 520 -27.52 -11.18 2.97
CA ALA A 520 -26.70 -11.85 1.98
C ALA A 520 -27.49 -12.90 1.15
N GLU A 521 -28.41 -13.63 1.78
CA GLU A 521 -29.08 -14.77 1.15
C GLU A 521 -30.49 -14.44 0.63
N PHE A 522 -31.23 -13.58 1.32
CA PHE A 522 -32.66 -13.35 1.07
C PHE A 522 -33.03 -11.98 0.53
N THR A 523 -32.07 -11.02 0.46
CA THR A 523 -32.38 -9.75 -0.19
C THR A 523 -32.12 -9.78 -1.68
N PRO A 524 -32.96 -9.10 -2.47
CA PRO A 524 -32.72 -8.92 -3.88
C PRO A 524 -31.39 -8.21 -4.14
N PRO A 525 -30.76 -8.44 -5.31
CA PRO A 525 -29.61 -7.67 -5.76
C PRO A 525 -29.94 -6.16 -5.71
N HIS A 526 -29.02 -5.38 -5.13
CA HIS A 526 -29.23 -3.94 -4.97
C HIS A 526 -27.94 -3.13 -5.03
N ALA A 527 -28.06 -1.85 -5.34
CA ALA A 527 -26.98 -0.87 -5.29
C ALA A 527 -27.46 0.40 -4.60
N VAL A 528 -26.52 1.15 -3.99
CA VAL A 528 -26.76 2.50 -3.50
C VAL A 528 -25.97 3.46 -4.37
N VAL A 529 -26.64 4.51 -4.87
CA VAL A 529 -26.04 5.49 -5.78
C VAL A 529 -26.19 6.92 -5.24
N THR A 530 -25.28 7.78 -5.67
CA THR A 530 -25.36 9.22 -5.45
C THR A 530 -26.40 9.87 -6.38
N ARG A 531 -26.63 11.16 -6.21
CA ARG A 531 -27.45 11.99 -7.12
C ARG A 531 -26.92 12.02 -8.57
N THR A 532 -25.62 11.80 -8.75
CA THR A 532 -24.99 11.73 -10.09
C THR A 532 -25.11 10.35 -10.73
N GLY A 533 -25.68 9.35 -10.04
CA GLY A 533 -25.81 7.97 -10.52
C GLY A 533 -24.56 7.11 -10.30
N GLU A 534 -23.58 7.62 -9.55
CA GLU A 534 -22.39 6.85 -9.19
C GLU A 534 -22.68 5.90 -8.03
N ALA A 535 -22.29 4.65 -8.19
CA ALA A 535 -22.50 3.63 -7.19
C ALA A 535 -21.52 3.77 -6.01
N VAL A 536 -22.07 3.79 -4.79
CA VAL A 536 -21.38 3.87 -3.51
C VAL A 536 -21.33 2.51 -2.82
N HIS A 537 -22.34 1.67 -3.07
CA HIS A 537 -22.43 0.33 -2.48
C HIS A 537 -23.06 -0.67 -3.45
N TYR A 538 -22.60 -1.92 -3.39
CA TYR A 538 -23.13 -3.05 -4.15
C TYR A 538 -23.44 -4.23 -3.23
N SER A 539 -24.56 -4.93 -3.48
CA SER A 539 -24.84 -6.23 -2.87
C SER A 539 -24.05 -7.35 -3.55
N SER A 540 -23.88 -8.48 -2.86
CA SER A 540 -23.10 -9.64 -3.33
C SER A 540 -23.57 -10.24 -4.66
N ARG A 541 -24.88 -10.16 -4.99
CA ARG A 541 -25.49 -10.76 -6.18
C ARG A 541 -25.69 -9.79 -7.35
N ILE A 542 -25.12 -8.60 -7.29
CA ILE A 542 -25.35 -7.56 -8.32
C ILE A 542 -24.75 -7.92 -9.69
N GLY A 543 -23.77 -8.82 -9.77
CA GLY A 543 -23.09 -9.21 -10.99
C GLY A 543 -23.99 -9.84 -12.07
N ASP A 544 -25.18 -10.30 -11.68
CA ASP A 544 -26.17 -10.83 -12.64
C ASP A 544 -26.79 -9.71 -13.49
N HIS A 545 -26.81 -8.47 -12.98
CA HIS A 545 -27.46 -7.32 -13.63
C HIS A 545 -26.47 -6.25 -14.12
N LEU A 546 -25.20 -6.31 -13.69
CA LEU A 546 -24.15 -5.38 -14.11
C LEU A 546 -23.04 -6.10 -14.87
N GLU A 547 -22.39 -5.39 -15.76
CA GLU A 547 -21.23 -5.86 -16.52
C GLU A 547 -20.10 -4.83 -16.51
N VAL A 548 -18.87 -5.29 -16.68
CA VAL A 548 -17.71 -4.40 -16.81
C VAL A 548 -17.74 -3.76 -18.19
N VAL A 549 -17.77 -2.44 -18.23
CA VAL A 549 -17.74 -1.68 -19.48
C VAL A 549 -16.33 -1.66 -20.04
N PRO A 550 -16.11 -2.06 -21.31
CA PRO A 550 -14.82 -1.90 -21.97
C PRO A 550 -14.45 -0.41 -22.09
N GLY A 551 -13.24 -0.04 -21.69
CA GLY A 551 -12.73 1.32 -21.75
C GLY A 551 -12.30 1.87 -20.39
N GLN A 552 -12.54 3.16 -20.15
CA GLN A 552 -12.23 3.76 -18.86
C GLN A 552 -13.14 3.21 -17.75
N PRO A 553 -12.57 2.89 -16.55
CA PRO A 553 -13.37 2.45 -15.41
C PRO A 553 -14.43 3.51 -15.06
N THR A 554 -15.69 3.09 -15.01
CA THR A 554 -16.79 3.95 -14.58
C THR A 554 -17.47 3.38 -13.35
N ARG A 555 -17.96 4.26 -12.47
CA ARG A 555 -18.82 3.92 -11.34
C ARG A 555 -20.28 4.28 -11.62
N GLU A 556 -20.58 4.80 -12.80
CA GLU A 556 -21.95 5.14 -13.18
C GLU A 556 -22.77 3.86 -13.36
N LEU A 557 -23.77 3.65 -12.49
CA LEU A 557 -24.55 2.41 -12.44
C LEU A 557 -25.27 2.13 -13.77
N ALA A 558 -25.79 3.16 -14.43
CA ALA A 558 -26.48 3.02 -15.71
C ALA A 558 -25.54 2.61 -16.85
N ALA A 559 -24.27 3.03 -16.82
CA ALA A 559 -23.27 2.61 -17.80
C ALA A 559 -22.90 1.14 -17.64
N MET A 560 -22.84 0.65 -16.39
CA MET A 560 -22.51 -0.73 -16.05
C MET A 560 -23.67 -1.71 -16.23
N ALA A 561 -24.89 -1.23 -16.42
CA ALA A 561 -26.08 -2.07 -16.57
C ALA A 561 -26.01 -2.92 -17.86
N ARG A 562 -26.46 -4.18 -17.76
CA ARG A 562 -26.54 -5.11 -18.90
C ARG A 562 -27.55 -4.66 -19.94
N LYS A 563 -27.46 -5.26 -21.14
CA LYS A 563 -28.43 -5.04 -22.23
C LYS A 563 -29.86 -5.29 -21.75
N GLY A 564 -30.78 -4.42 -22.16
CA GLY A 564 -32.18 -4.43 -21.74
C GLY A 564 -32.47 -3.62 -20.49
N LEU A 565 -31.49 -3.40 -19.62
CA LEU A 565 -31.67 -2.68 -18.34
C LEU A 565 -31.29 -1.19 -18.39
N ARG A 566 -30.35 -0.80 -19.26
CA ARG A 566 -29.73 0.54 -19.27
C ARG A 566 -30.71 1.70 -19.37
N LEU A 567 -31.69 1.59 -20.28
CA LEU A 567 -32.66 2.66 -20.56
C LEU A 567 -33.60 2.84 -19.36
N ASP A 568 -34.16 1.72 -18.86
CA ASP A 568 -35.12 1.74 -17.76
C ASP A 568 -34.45 2.21 -16.47
N LEU A 569 -33.23 1.77 -16.20
CA LEU A 569 -32.44 2.19 -15.03
C LEU A 569 -32.14 3.69 -15.09
N ARG A 570 -31.69 4.21 -16.23
CA ARG A 570 -31.40 5.65 -16.40
C ARG A 570 -32.66 6.50 -16.21
N THR A 571 -33.77 6.05 -16.78
CA THR A 571 -35.04 6.75 -16.65
C THR A 571 -35.59 6.73 -15.26
N ALA A 572 -35.58 5.57 -14.61
CA ALA A 572 -36.06 5.40 -13.23
C ALA A 572 -35.19 6.19 -12.22
N LEU A 573 -33.86 6.20 -12.40
CA LEU A 573 -32.97 7.02 -11.57
C LEU A 573 -33.26 8.51 -11.73
N ARG A 574 -33.39 9.00 -12.95
CA ARG A 574 -33.69 10.40 -13.20
C ARG A 574 -35.03 10.82 -12.55
N GLU A 575 -36.09 10.05 -12.77
CA GLU A 575 -37.40 10.33 -12.17
C GLU A 575 -37.35 10.29 -10.63
N ALA A 576 -36.65 9.33 -10.03
CA ALA A 576 -36.50 9.23 -8.59
C ALA A 576 -35.70 10.39 -8.01
N ILE A 577 -34.66 10.87 -8.72
CA ILE A 577 -33.82 12.00 -8.33
C ILE A 577 -34.59 13.32 -8.43
N GLU A 578 -35.30 13.55 -9.55
CA GLU A 578 -36.08 14.78 -9.79
C GLU A 578 -37.31 14.89 -8.88
N GLY A 579 -38.04 13.78 -8.71
CA GLY A 579 -39.24 13.72 -7.86
C GLY A 579 -39.01 13.48 -6.39
N ASN A 580 -37.81 13.06 -5.99
CA ASN A 580 -37.49 12.56 -4.65
C ASN A 580 -38.51 11.53 -4.15
N THR A 581 -38.97 10.65 -5.04
CA THR A 581 -40.03 9.66 -4.78
C THR A 581 -39.57 8.26 -5.19
N ARG A 582 -40.31 7.26 -4.71
CA ARG A 582 -40.12 5.87 -5.12
C ARG A 582 -40.63 5.67 -6.54
N VAL A 583 -39.80 5.14 -7.42
CA VAL A 583 -40.10 4.75 -8.81
C VAL A 583 -40.02 3.23 -8.94
N VAL A 584 -40.99 2.63 -9.65
CA VAL A 584 -41.03 1.19 -9.94
C VAL A 584 -41.17 1.00 -11.43
N ARG A 585 -40.40 0.09 -12.01
CA ARG A 585 -40.50 -0.34 -13.42
C ARG A 585 -40.60 -1.86 -13.45
N ASP A 586 -41.67 -2.38 -13.92
CA ASP A 586 -41.93 -3.82 -14.00
C ASP A 586 -41.68 -4.36 -15.39
N SER A 587 -41.49 -5.70 -15.48
CA SER A 587 -41.38 -6.43 -16.75
C SER A 587 -40.17 -6.06 -17.63
N ILE A 588 -39.04 -5.70 -17.03
CA ILE A 588 -37.79 -5.43 -17.74
C ILE A 588 -37.08 -6.73 -18.06
N SER A 589 -36.81 -6.97 -19.35
CA SER A 589 -36.07 -8.18 -19.80
C SER A 589 -34.56 -7.90 -19.80
N VAL A 590 -33.80 -8.67 -19.00
CA VAL A 590 -32.34 -8.57 -18.87
C VAL A 590 -31.69 -9.85 -19.37
N GLU A 591 -30.63 -9.71 -20.16
CA GLU A 591 -29.80 -10.83 -20.62
C GLU A 591 -28.76 -11.19 -19.52
N LEU A 592 -28.87 -12.40 -18.96
CA LEU A 592 -27.95 -12.91 -17.96
C LEU A 592 -26.59 -13.31 -18.57
N PRO A 593 -25.51 -13.53 -17.74
CA PRO A 593 -24.20 -13.96 -18.23
C PRO A 593 -24.20 -15.29 -19.00
N ASP A 594 -25.18 -16.12 -18.79
CA ASP A 594 -25.37 -17.42 -19.47
C ASP A 594 -26.24 -17.33 -20.75
N GLY A 595 -26.62 -16.11 -21.17
CA GLY A 595 -27.43 -15.86 -22.35
C GLY A 595 -28.93 -16.06 -22.16
N ARG A 596 -29.41 -16.41 -20.95
CA ARG A 596 -30.84 -16.51 -20.66
C ARG A 596 -31.45 -15.11 -20.45
N LEU A 597 -32.67 -14.92 -20.90
CA LEU A 597 -33.46 -13.71 -20.62
C LEU A 597 -34.21 -13.90 -19.29
N GLN A 598 -34.03 -12.97 -18.37
CA GLN A 598 -34.74 -12.92 -17.10
C GLN A 598 -35.61 -11.64 -17.06
N THR A 599 -36.85 -11.79 -16.58
CA THR A 599 -37.73 -10.62 -16.36
C THR A 599 -37.57 -10.16 -14.92
N ILE A 600 -37.27 -8.89 -14.73
CA ILE A 600 -37.08 -8.28 -13.42
C ILE A 600 -37.99 -7.06 -13.23
N SER A 601 -38.20 -6.68 -11.96
CA SER A 601 -38.80 -5.43 -11.55
C SER A 601 -37.75 -4.55 -10.88
N LEU A 602 -37.56 -3.33 -11.38
CA LEU A 602 -36.60 -2.35 -10.90
C LEU A 602 -37.29 -1.37 -9.96
N VAL A 603 -36.78 -1.21 -8.75
CA VAL A 603 -37.25 -0.26 -7.76
C VAL A 603 -36.16 0.73 -7.42
N VAL A 604 -36.42 2.02 -7.58
CA VAL A 604 -35.53 3.10 -7.15
C VAL A 604 -36.23 3.94 -6.08
N LYS A 605 -35.57 4.14 -4.93
CA LYS A 605 -36.13 4.97 -3.85
C LYS A 605 -35.05 5.83 -3.17
N PRO A 606 -35.38 7.06 -2.73
CA PRO A 606 -34.47 7.87 -1.93
C PRO A 606 -34.20 7.21 -0.57
N LEU A 607 -32.92 7.31 -0.10
CA LEU A 607 -32.46 6.89 1.21
C LEU A 607 -32.28 8.12 2.10
N ASN A 608 -33.07 8.20 3.16
CA ASN A 608 -32.92 9.21 4.19
C ASN A 608 -31.92 8.69 5.24
N THR A 609 -30.66 9.03 5.09
CA THR A 609 -29.60 8.66 6.07
C THR A 609 -29.32 9.88 6.95
N ALA A 610 -29.54 9.76 8.25
CA ALA A 610 -29.19 10.82 9.20
C ALA A 610 -27.65 10.98 9.20
N GLY A 611 -27.17 12.17 8.75
CA GLY A 611 -25.74 12.49 8.67
C GLY A 611 -25.09 12.41 7.31
N ALA A 612 -25.79 12.01 6.23
CA ALA A 612 -25.25 12.07 4.88
C ALA A 612 -25.25 13.51 4.35
N THR A 613 -24.11 13.95 3.83
CA THR A 613 -23.93 15.27 3.21
C THR A 613 -24.61 15.39 1.83
N GLU A 614 -24.94 14.27 1.19
CA GLU A 614 -25.58 14.20 -0.12
C GLU A 614 -26.72 13.16 -0.11
N PRO A 615 -27.82 13.42 -0.88
CA PRO A 615 -28.91 12.45 -0.99
C PRO A 615 -28.45 11.19 -1.73
N LEU A 616 -28.76 10.03 -1.14
CA LEU A 616 -28.49 8.71 -1.72
C LEU A 616 -29.79 8.04 -2.19
N PHE A 617 -29.65 7.14 -3.17
CA PHE A 617 -30.77 6.41 -3.75
C PHE A 617 -30.48 4.90 -3.71
N LEU A 618 -31.43 4.11 -3.25
CA LEU A 618 -31.37 2.64 -3.27
C LEU A 618 -32.02 2.13 -4.56
N VAL A 619 -31.30 1.34 -5.32
CA VAL A 619 -31.71 0.65 -6.53
C VAL A 619 -31.82 -0.85 -6.23
N VAL A 620 -32.98 -1.47 -6.41
CA VAL A 620 -33.26 -2.87 -6.12
C VAL A 620 -33.73 -3.58 -7.39
N PHE A 621 -33.16 -4.75 -7.67
CA PHE A 621 -33.49 -5.61 -8.81
C PHE A 621 -34.25 -6.83 -8.27
N ASN A 622 -35.58 -6.81 -8.37
CA ASN A 622 -36.41 -7.93 -7.96
C ASN A 622 -36.62 -8.91 -9.10
N GLU A 623 -36.39 -10.19 -8.87
CA GLU A 623 -36.81 -11.23 -9.79
C GLU A 623 -38.36 -11.22 -9.84
N ALA A 624 -38.92 -10.95 -11.00
CA ALA A 624 -40.34 -11.10 -11.19
C ALA A 624 -40.67 -12.60 -11.15
N ALA A 625 -41.55 -13.03 -10.24
CA ALA A 625 -42.13 -14.36 -10.33
C ALA A 625 -42.70 -14.52 -11.74
N ALA A 626 -42.29 -15.59 -12.44
CA ALA A 626 -42.72 -15.85 -13.80
C ALA A 626 -44.25 -15.68 -13.86
N PRO A 627 -44.78 -14.78 -14.70
CA PRO A 627 -46.22 -14.71 -14.85
C PRO A 627 -46.70 -16.07 -15.34
N VAL A 628 -47.77 -16.54 -14.74
CA VAL A 628 -48.48 -17.74 -15.22
C VAL A 628 -49.08 -17.38 -16.58
N VAL A 629 -48.22 -17.37 -17.62
CA VAL A 629 -48.61 -17.19 -19.02
C VAL A 629 -48.95 -18.56 -19.60
N LYS A 630 -50.04 -19.14 -19.15
CA LYS A 630 -50.59 -20.35 -19.78
C LYS A 630 -52.06 -20.22 -20.20
N GLU A 631 -52.77 -19.18 -19.80
CA GLU A 631 -54.19 -19.07 -20.20
C GLU A 631 -54.50 -17.95 -21.23
N ARG A 632 -53.72 -16.89 -21.29
CA ARG A 632 -54.01 -15.82 -22.25
C ARG A 632 -53.54 -16.08 -23.67
N GLN A 633 -52.40 -16.72 -23.87
CA GLN A 633 -51.93 -17.09 -25.22
C GLN A 633 -52.72 -18.24 -25.85
N ALA A 634 -53.27 -19.17 -25.04
CA ALA A 634 -54.16 -20.22 -25.54
C ALA A 634 -55.56 -19.69 -25.96
N LEU A 635 -56.06 -18.63 -25.31
CA LEU A 635 -57.29 -17.97 -25.67
C LEU A 635 -57.15 -17.12 -26.96
N GLU A 636 -56.04 -16.36 -27.09
CA GLU A 636 -55.76 -15.54 -28.29
C GLU A 636 -55.40 -16.37 -29.51
N ALA A 637 -54.75 -17.53 -29.37
CA ALA A 637 -54.49 -18.47 -30.45
C ALA A 637 -55.78 -19.16 -30.91
N ASN A 638 -56.66 -19.50 -29.98
CA ASN A 638 -57.94 -20.16 -30.31
C ASN A 638 -58.93 -19.17 -30.96
N GLU A 639 -58.92 -17.89 -30.62
CA GLU A 639 -59.71 -16.84 -31.27
C GLU A 639 -59.21 -16.53 -32.68
N ARG A 640 -57.89 -16.55 -32.94
CA ARG A 640 -57.30 -16.36 -34.28
C ARG A 640 -57.58 -17.53 -35.19
N ASP A 641 -57.50 -18.80 -34.73
CA ASP A 641 -57.80 -19.98 -35.51
C ASP A 641 -59.31 -20.05 -35.88
N THR A 642 -60.21 -19.66 -34.96
CA THR A 642 -61.65 -19.58 -35.21
C THR A 642 -62.00 -18.44 -36.22
N ALA A 643 -61.31 -17.30 -36.16
CA ALA A 643 -61.49 -16.22 -37.11
C ALA A 643 -60.95 -16.57 -38.50
N PHE A 644 -59.81 -17.30 -38.54
CA PHE A 644 -59.23 -17.77 -39.81
C PHE A 644 -60.09 -18.80 -40.50
N GLN A 645 -60.66 -19.78 -39.80
CA GLN A 645 -61.60 -20.79 -40.31
C GLN A 645 -62.94 -20.16 -40.76
N ALA A 646 -63.39 -19.09 -40.12
CA ALA A 646 -64.56 -18.34 -40.53
C ALA A 646 -64.32 -17.54 -41.82
N LEU A 647 -63.10 -17.03 -42.05
CA LEU A 647 -62.70 -16.38 -43.29
C LEU A 647 -62.58 -17.35 -44.47
N GLU A 648 -61.99 -18.55 -44.26
CA GLU A 648 -61.89 -19.58 -45.30
C GLU A 648 -63.25 -20.07 -45.77
N ARG A 649 -64.24 -20.22 -44.88
CA ARG A 649 -65.62 -20.59 -45.24
C ARG A 649 -66.35 -19.51 -46.01
N ARG A 650 -65.90 -18.24 -45.90
CA ARG A 650 -66.49 -17.11 -46.67
C ARG A 650 -65.89 -16.92 -48.10
N VAL A 651 -64.70 -17.47 -48.30
CA VAL A 651 -64.01 -17.40 -49.60
C VAL A 651 -64.34 -18.64 -50.48
N SER A 652 -65.01 -19.67 -49.93
CA SER A 652 -65.35 -20.91 -50.62
C SER A 652 -66.85 -20.99 -51.01
N LEU A 653 -67.57 -19.92 -50.92
CA LEU A 653 -68.91 -19.68 -51.45
C LEU A 653 -68.85 -18.55 -52.47
#